data_e2d6303eb61a506be02e45c5d33aa182
#
_entry.id   e2d6303eb61a506be02e45c5d33aa182
#
_cell.length_a   1.000
_cell.length_b   1.000
_cell.length_c   1.000
_cell.angle_alpha   90.00
_cell.angle_beta   90.00
_cell.angle_gamma   90.00
#
_symmetry.space_group_name_H-M   'P 1'
#
loop_
_entity.id
_entity.type
_entity.pdbx_description
1 polymer ?
#
loop_
_entity_poly.entity_id
_entity_poly.type
_entity_poly.pdbx_seq_one_letter_code
_entity_poly.pdbx_strand_id
1 'polypeptide(L)'
;MERKFYVAKKDCYDALSYDTLVKACAAAGIDADGLVQFSRFEIDGLSDDGFEKCKGLFYDAFSDELYENELDMGDAKIFAFDNIRRDDERLESAVKIACGETVGVKSTKIVAAYGLKDEDREVFENALKIRFGTGEEKENLSFDEKVAKAEIQKAFESESENHCDFAQRVFNENIAKISNNCVKFSKNFDKIAENSQKNVIEKTTSDGQSVAVRAFSGSVESALIKAFSVGFAPVSANVTTCFSKDNESCFRALENAKRTADYLSRANVGAFSESFVNDGQKSCDRAVSVVGVKKLDMQSSDVGDGVILVSEDVKTEPEVFEKLRRVFDNSDVKDLICACDTLKNVLKQGAAIDLKNRKIDVRAFFDNALSVVTKDVKKLIKILKAENISAVEIGEVARETTVKLSGKTIFKNTISNENCTKNAKISLENVVYDKKTVDKSTLALIGADRQREAVLYTLTKDNVAAKTGLHDTFDGKATAFDFVGGKYRLTKENSFRNEISGDLSVAVSSETKKCDFSGGIDAAVTALSKVYSSGAESPAAFSINVFCDEDEKAKEGLLGAMTAAKNLGISVSDVNVEKGSSCAITVVATAFTSGNGAISSTFSKKGKLLRIKLKNENFVDFDKITAAYALSGELIRLRKVSAATVVKESLATDAIISCLGNGMGLEFFGFVGESHFENDAGDLVILTNDERLTAYPFIETVGDVTDIPKFIINDTTLRADAAVTAYNAPFAKYFPTEAYSEGYTKNLGISFTKKKICGFPVSRPKVFMPIFDTADEQEIARRFRSAGARTEQVVIRNNDEKEFTKSVEEFSKTLKNCQILVLNDGNLLLNALFMRDEIKAAVEELLSRDGLILGVGQGFKLLLETGLLPYGKFTDIKNVQAALSENVGAKKTCGIRRVRISSNLSPWFNGVKTGDVFKVQTSEKDGRFVISKALSDALIVKGQVAAQYIDLNDNATMETPYNPGGSAEAIEGIFSPDGRIYGRATRFSRVSDHLYENVPGEWDAKIFESGVKYFK
;
A
#
# COMPACT_ATOMS: atom_id res chain seq x y z
N MET A 1 13.94 -39.13 -8.23
CA MET A 1 15.29 -38.88 -7.67
C MET A 1 15.18 -37.67 -6.81
N GLU A 2 15.58 -37.71 -5.56
CA GLU A 2 15.59 -36.56 -4.68
C GLU A 2 16.83 -35.71 -5.00
N ARG A 3 16.62 -34.44 -5.33
CA ARG A 3 17.70 -33.48 -5.60
C ARG A 3 17.69 -32.42 -4.50
N LYS A 4 18.84 -32.16 -3.87
CA LYS A 4 19.05 -31.17 -2.84
C LYS A 4 20.13 -30.20 -3.28
N PHE A 5 19.85 -28.88 -3.16
CA PHE A 5 20.82 -27.84 -3.46
C PHE A 5 20.53 -26.57 -2.66
N TYR A 6 21.50 -25.66 -2.63
CA TYR A 6 21.41 -24.39 -1.93
C TYR A 6 21.68 -23.25 -2.91
N VAL A 7 21.02 -22.12 -2.68
CA VAL A 7 21.21 -20.89 -3.42
C VAL A 7 21.47 -19.77 -2.45
N ALA A 8 22.51 -18.97 -2.70
CA ALA A 8 22.82 -17.74 -1.95
C ALA A 8 23.10 -16.60 -2.91
N LYS A 9 22.93 -15.38 -2.46
CA LYS A 9 23.44 -14.21 -3.20
C LYS A 9 24.97 -14.20 -3.11
N LYS A 10 25.64 -13.79 -4.19
CA LYS A 10 27.08 -13.47 -4.14
C LYS A 10 27.29 -12.30 -3.19
N ASP A 11 28.39 -12.29 -2.43
CA ASP A 11 28.67 -11.30 -1.38
C ASP A 11 28.42 -9.85 -1.81
N CYS A 12 28.80 -9.48 -3.05
CA CYS A 12 28.61 -8.11 -3.56
C CYS A 12 27.13 -7.74 -3.84
N TYR A 13 26.22 -8.71 -3.78
CA TYR A 13 24.78 -8.52 -4.02
C TYR A 13 23.92 -8.90 -2.82
N ASP A 14 24.49 -9.40 -1.72
CA ASP A 14 23.79 -9.87 -0.52
C ASP A 14 23.51 -8.73 0.49
N ALA A 15 22.64 -7.81 0.10
CA ALA A 15 22.19 -6.74 0.98
C ALA A 15 21.26 -7.26 2.09
N LEU A 16 20.49 -8.33 1.81
CA LEU A 16 19.48 -8.86 2.74
C LEU A 16 20.13 -9.52 3.97
N SER A 17 21.23 -10.23 3.82
CA SER A 17 21.95 -10.83 4.94
C SER A 17 22.47 -9.76 5.89
N TYR A 18 23.05 -8.69 5.38
CA TYR A 18 23.51 -7.56 6.19
C TYR A 18 22.35 -6.85 6.91
N ASP A 19 21.26 -6.53 6.22
CA ASP A 19 20.08 -5.89 6.83
C ASP A 19 19.45 -6.77 7.92
N THR A 20 19.41 -8.09 7.71
CA THR A 20 18.90 -9.05 8.68
C THR A 20 19.79 -9.12 9.93
N LEU A 21 21.11 -9.15 9.75
CA LEU A 21 22.07 -9.13 10.85
C LEU A 21 21.88 -7.89 11.72
N VAL A 22 21.93 -6.70 11.12
CA VAL A 22 21.83 -5.42 11.83
C VAL A 22 20.52 -5.34 12.62
N LYS A 23 19.41 -5.72 12.03
CA LYS A 23 18.10 -5.65 12.66
C LYS A 23 17.88 -6.70 13.73
N ALA A 24 18.33 -7.94 13.50
CA ALA A 24 18.21 -9.00 14.49
C ALA A 24 19.08 -8.72 15.71
N CYS A 25 20.32 -8.26 15.53
CA CYS A 25 21.19 -7.84 16.61
C CYS A 25 20.60 -6.67 17.40
N ALA A 26 20.07 -5.65 16.73
CA ALA A 26 19.45 -4.51 17.38
C ALA A 26 18.17 -4.89 18.17
N ALA A 27 17.37 -5.82 17.65
CA ALA A 27 16.17 -6.32 18.34
C ALA A 27 16.51 -7.18 19.55
N ALA A 28 17.52 -8.02 19.43
CA ALA A 28 17.98 -8.92 20.49
C ALA A 28 18.87 -8.23 21.54
N GLY A 29 19.45 -7.07 21.21
CA GLY A 29 20.40 -6.36 22.08
C GLY A 29 21.75 -7.09 22.21
N ILE A 30 22.20 -7.77 21.15
CA ILE A 30 23.41 -8.59 21.08
C ILE A 30 24.25 -8.23 19.86
N ASP A 31 25.48 -8.78 19.81
CA ASP A 31 26.39 -8.63 18.67
C ASP A 31 26.65 -9.98 18.00
N ALA A 32 26.84 -9.97 16.69
CA ALA A 32 27.33 -11.08 15.89
C ALA A 32 28.22 -10.54 14.76
N ASP A 33 29.21 -11.32 14.31
CA ASP A 33 30.24 -10.86 13.38
C ASP A 33 29.77 -10.85 11.92
N GLY A 34 28.84 -11.75 11.57
CA GLY A 34 28.34 -11.88 10.21
C GLY A 34 27.10 -12.77 10.10
N LEU A 35 26.44 -12.68 8.95
CA LEU A 35 25.29 -13.51 8.64
C LEU A 35 25.24 -13.76 7.14
N VAL A 36 24.94 -15.00 6.74
CA VAL A 36 24.67 -15.40 5.36
C VAL A 36 23.34 -16.14 5.29
N GLN A 37 22.54 -15.84 4.28
CA GLN A 37 21.27 -16.51 4.04
C GLN A 37 21.35 -17.42 2.81
N PHE A 38 20.79 -18.61 2.96
CA PHE A 38 20.66 -19.57 1.88
C PHE A 38 19.20 -19.98 1.71
N SER A 39 18.78 -20.21 0.47
CA SER A 39 17.56 -20.96 0.17
C SER A 39 17.95 -22.40 -0.14
N ARG A 40 17.49 -23.34 0.68
CA ARG A 40 17.66 -24.79 0.45
C ARG A 40 16.42 -25.31 -0.27
N PHE A 41 16.64 -26.02 -1.36
CA PHE A 41 15.58 -26.70 -2.11
C PHE A 41 15.80 -28.21 -2.07
N GLU A 42 14.73 -28.94 -1.78
CA GLU A 42 14.65 -30.41 -1.85
C GLU A 42 13.53 -30.73 -2.86
N ILE A 43 13.89 -31.36 -3.97
CA ILE A 43 12.97 -31.59 -5.10
C ILE A 43 12.93 -33.08 -5.44
N ASP A 44 11.72 -33.65 -5.36
CA ASP A 44 11.45 -35.01 -5.74
C ASP A 44 10.82 -35.07 -7.12
N GLY A 45 11.25 -36.05 -7.93
CA GLY A 45 10.64 -36.36 -9.24
C GLY A 45 11.18 -35.55 -10.42
N LEU A 46 12.22 -34.71 -10.23
CA LEU A 46 12.84 -33.91 -11.29
C LEU A 46 13.99 -34.65 -11.96
N SER A 47 13.96 -34.75 -13.28
CA SER A 47 15.05 -35.31 -14.07
C SER A 47 16.22 -34.33 -14.24
N ASP A 48 17.41 -34.81 -14.64
CA ASP A 48 18.56 -33.93 -14.89
C ASP A 48 18.28 -32.97 -16.07
N ASP A 49 17.64 -33.46 -17.13
CA ASP A 49 17.23 -32.65 -18.28
C ASP A 49 16.15 -31.61 -17.88
N GLY A 50 15.19 -32.02 -17.04
CA GLY A 50 14.19 -31.15 -16.47
C GLY A 50 14.82 -30.04 -15.63
N PHE A 51 15.79 -30.37 -14.78
CA PHE A 51 16.50 -29.38 -13.97
C PHE A 51 17.27 -28.37 -14.83
N GLU A 52 18.03 -28.82 -15.83
CA GLU A 52 18.75 -27.88 -16.73
C GLU A 52 17.78 -26.94 -17.47
N LYS A 53 16.56 -27.38 -17.78
CA LYS A 53 15.54 -26.54 -18.42
C LYS A 53 14.93 -25.52 -17.48
N CYS A 54 14.71 -25.85 -16.20
CA CYS A 54 13.96 -25.03 -15.26
C CYS A 54 14.81 -24.37 -14.15
N LYS A 55 16.12 -24.59 -14.12
CA LYS A 55 17.00 -24.07 -13.04
C LYS A 55 16.95 -22.54 -12.87
N GLY A 56 16.67 -21.78 -13.91
CA GLY A 56 16.46 -20.34 -13.83
C GLY A 56 15.21 -19.93 -13.02
N LEU A 57 14.36 -20.88 -12.61
CA LEU A 57 13.28 -20.61 -11.65
C LEU A 57 13.79 -20.53 -10.20
N PHE A 58 14.96 -21.08 -9.92
CA PHE A 58 15.53 -21.19 -8.58
C PHE A 58 16.63 -20.19 -8.30
N TYR A 59 17.38 -19.76 -9.31
CA TYR A 59 18.49 -18.83 -9.13
C TYR A 59 18.80 -18.02 -10.39
N ASP A 60 19.36 -16.83 -10.20
CA ASP A 60 19.93 -16.00 -11.26
C ASP A 60 21.44 -16.26 -11.38
N ALA A 61 21.89 -16.78 -12.50
CA ALA A 61 23.29 -17.22 -12.68
C ALA A 61 24.31 -16.06 -12.55
N PHE A 62 23.90 -14.80 -12.74
CA PHE A 62 24.79 -13.65 -12.62
C PHE A 62 24.92 -13.17 -11.17
N SER A 63 23.82 -13.07 -10.42
CA SER A 63 23.82 -12.51 -9.06
C SER A 63 23.88 -13.54 -7.94
N ASP A 64 23.58 -14.83 -8.25
CA ASP A 64 23.50 -15.90 -7.26
C ASP A 64 24.60 -16.95 -7.43
N GLU A 65 24.83 -17.69 -6.37
CA GLU A 65 25.65 -18.91 -6.36
C GLU A 65 24.79 -20.14 -6.08
N LEU A 66 25.00 -21.20 -6.85
CA LEU A 66 24.32 -22.49 -6.72
C LEU A 66 25.29 -23.51 -6.15
N TYR A 67 24.91 -24.15 -5.05
CA TYR A 67 25.69 -25.21 -4.40
C TYR A 67 24.92 -26.53 -4.44
N GLU A 68 25.39 -27.50 -5.25
CA GLU A 68 24.74 -28.81 -5.42
C GLU A 68 25.19 -29.85 -4.35
N ASN A 69 26.13 -29.48 -3.46
CA ASN A 69 26.66 -30.33 -2.38
C ASN A 69 26.27 -29.75 -1.03
N GLU A 70 26.45 -30.55 0.05
CA GLU A 70 26.33 -30.05 1.40
C GLU A 70 27.33 -28.92 1.66
N LEU A 71 26.82 -27.84 2.26
CA LEU A 71 27.62 -26.67 2.60
C LEU A 71 28.33 -26.89 3.95
N ASP A 72 29.65 -26.72 3.96
CA ASP A 72 30.41 -26.55 5.19
C ASP A 72 30.29 -25.10 5.66
N MET A 73 29.51 -24.89 6.72
CA MET A 73 29.28 -23.56 7.30
C MET A 73 30.22 -23.26 8.48
N GLY A 74 31.26 -24.10 8.70
CA GLY A 74 32.24 -23.91 9.78
C GLY A 74 31.61 -23.86 11.16
N ASP A 75 31.97 -22.83 11.94
CA ASP A 75 31.51 -22.62 13.33
C ASP A 75 30.24 -21.75 13.43
N ALA A 76 29.58 -21.46 12.30
CA ALA A 76 28.36 -20.67 12.29
C ALA A 76 27.21 -21.35 13.05
N LYS A 77 26.42 -20.56 13.76
CA LYS A 77 25.14 -21.01 14.33
C LYS A 77 24.08 -21.05 13.23
N ILE A 78 23.50 -22.21 13.03
CA ILE A 78 22.54 -22.46 11.95
C ILE A 78 21.11 -22.37 12.49
N PHE A 79 20.28 -21.62 11.77
CA PHE A 79 18.84 -21.48 11.99
C PHE A 79 18.12 -21.85 10.69
N ALA A 80 17.04 -22.62 10.79
CA ALA A 80 16.28 -23.09 9.65
C ALA A 80 14.80 -22.71 9.80
N PHE A 81 14.23 -22.13 8.74
CA PHE A 81 12.84 -21.68 8.68
C PHE A 81 12.20 -22.25 7.41
N ASP A 82 11.28 -23.19 7.57
CA ASP A 82 10.55 -23.71 6.42
C ASP A 82 9.69 -22.62 5.81
N ASN A 83 9.69 -22.56 4.48
CA ASN A 83 8.82 -21.66 3.73
C ASN A 83 7.37 -22.13 3.82
N ILE A 84 6.44 -21.24 3.49
CA ILE A 84 5.02 -21.57 3.45
C ILE A 84 4.79 -22.60 2.34
N ARG A 85 4.09 -23.69 2.63
CA ARG A 85 3.81 -24.80 1.67
C ARG A 85 3.32 -24.29 0.29
N ARG A 86 2.61 -23.20 0.26
CA ARG A 86 2.10 -22.59 -0.95
C ARG A 86 3.19 -22.04 -1.88
N ASP A 87 4.28 -21.49 -1.34
CA ASP A 87 5.40 -21.03 -2.18
C ASP A 87 6.06 -22.23 -2.88
N ASP A 88 6.11 -23.36 -2.19
CA ASP A 88 6.56 -24.62 -2.75
C ASP A 88 5.59 -25.11 -3.85
N GLU A 89 4.27 -25.03 -3.65
CA GLU A 89 3.26 -25.39 -4.65
C GLU A 89 3.32 -24.48 -5.89
N ARG A 90 3.67 -23.22 -5.73
CA ARG A 90 3.93 -22.31 -6.87
C ARG A 90 5.18 -22.73 -7.66
N LEU A 91 6.24 -23.14 -6.98
CA LEU A 91 7.45 -23.68 -7.62
C LEU A 91 7.14 -25.00 -8.34
N GLU A 92 6.40 -25.92 -7.72
CA GLU A 92 5.93 -27.16 -8.34
C GLU A 92 5.16 -26.88 -9.64
N SER A 93 4.25 -25.91 -9.58
CA SER A 93 3.48 -25.47 -10.74
C SER A 93 4.36 -24.85 -11.82
N ALA A 94 5.32 -24.01 -11.46
CA ALA A 94 6.25 -23.37 -12.40
C ALA A 94 7.17 -24.41 -13.07
N VAL A 95 7.71 -25.38 -12.34
CA VAL A 95 8.50 -26.48 -12.89
C VAL A 95 7.68 -27.31 -13.89
N LYS A 96 6.44 -27.66 -13.52
CA LYS A 96 5.53 -28.36 -14.42
C LYS A 96 5.27 -27.59 -15.71
N ILE A 97 5.11 -26.27 -15.61
CA ILE A 97 4.94 -25.37 -16.77
C ILE A 97 6.18 -25.36 -17.65
N ALA A 98 7.36 -25.20 -17.04
CA ALA A 98 8.63 -25.05 -17.77
C ALA A 98 9.08 -26.32 -18.52
N CYS A 99 8.99 -27.48 -17.88
CA CYS A 99 9.54 -28.72 -18.40
C CYS A 99 8.55 -29.88 -18.51
N GLY A 100 7.31 -29.75 -18.05
CA GLY A 100 6.26 -30.77 -18.11
C GLY A 100 6.36 -31.86 -17.04
N GLU A 101 7.31 -31.75 -16.08
CA GLU A 101 7.49 -32.74 -15.02
C GLU A 101 6.68 -32.39 -13.78
N THR A 102 6.08 -33.39 -13.14
CA THR A 102 5.40 -33.23 -11.88
C THR A 102 6.35 -33.53 -10.74
N VAL A 103 6.60 -32.56 -9.89
CA VAL A 103 7.60 -32.61 -8.81
C VAL A 103 6.96 -32.33 -7.46
N GLY A 104 7.59 -32.79 -6.38
CA GLY A 104 7.37 -32.30 -5.03
C GLY A 104 8.52 -31.37 -4.65
N VAL A 105 8.23 -30.16 -4.17
CA VAL A 105 9.23 -29.19 -3.74
C VAL A 105 9.06 -28.93 -2.24
N LYS A 106 10.18 -28.89 -1.53
CA LYS A 106 10.28 -28.34 -0.17
C LYS A 106 11.40 -27.31 -0.16
N SER A 107 11.08 -26.09 0.23
CA SER A 107 12.06 -25.03 0.39
C SER A 107 12.22 -24.60 1.84
N THR A 108 13.46 -24.33 2.25
CA THR A 108 13.80 -23.93 3.62
C THR A 108 14.79 -22.78 3.56
N LYS A 109 14.53 -21.69 4.29
CA LYS A 109 15.50 -20.63 4.49
C LYS A 109 16.48 -21.03 5.58
N ILE A 110 17.76 -21.05 5.25
CA ILE A 110 18.86 -21.31 6.19
C ILE A 110 19.56 -20.00 6.48
N VAL A 111 19.78 -19.72 7.75
CA VAL A 111 20.55 -18.56 8.22
C VAL A 111 21.76 -19.07 8.99
N ALA A 112 22.95 -18.71 8.52
CA ALA A 112 24.23 -19.00 9.17
C ALA A 112 24.74 -17.70 9.82
N ALA A 113 24.80 -17.66 11.16
CA ALA A 113 25.28 -16.51 11.94
C ALA A 113 26.67 -16.83 12.54
N TYR A 114 27.64 -15.98 12.29
CA TYR A 114 29.02 -16.09 12.73
C TYR A 114 29.29 -15.19 13.93
N GLY A 115 30.20 -15.63 14.84
CA GLY A 115 30.53 -14.89 16.04
C GLY A 115 29.42 -14.80 17.09
N LEU A 116 28.30 -15.49 16.91
CA LEU A 116 27.18 -15.53 17.86
C LEU A 116 27.48 -16.46 19.01
N LYS A 117 27.40 -15.97 20.28
CA LYS A 117 27.60 -16.76 21.49
C LYS A 117 26.46 -17.75 21.70
N ASP A 118 26.78 -18.89 22.38
CA ASP A 118 25.76 -19.91 22.66
C ASP A 118 24.62 -19.39 23.55
N GLU A 119 24.97 -18.52 24.53
CA GLU A 119 23.99 -17.88 25.42
C GLU A 119 23.00 -16.95 24.71
N ASP A 120 23.38 -16.40 23.58
CA ASP A 120 22.57 -15.42 22.80
C ASP A 120 21.72 -16.10 21.73
N ARG A 121 21.88 -17.40 21.50
CA ARG A 121 21.25 -18.16 20.42
C ARG A 121 19.72 -18.05 20.41
N GLU A 122 19.08 -18.26 21.56
CA GLU A 122 17.61 -18.26 21.68
C GLU A 122 17.01 -16.86 21.41
N VAL A 123 17.65 -15.83 21.96
CA VAL A 123 17.18 -14.43 21.76
C VAL A 123 17.35 -14.01 20.30
N PHE A 124 18.47 -14.42 19.69
CA PHE A 124 18.70 -14.15 18.26
C PHE A 124 17.70 -14.90 17.36
N GLU A 125 17.42 -16.17 17.66
CA GLU A 125 16.42 -16.96 16.94
C GLU A 125 15.02 -16.32 17.03
N ASN A 126 14.64 -15.81 18.19
CA ASN A 126 13.36 -15.10 18.35
C ASN A 126 13.32 -13.80 17.50
N ALA A 127 14.42 -13.05 17.44
CA ALA A 127 14.52 -11.89 16.55
C ALA A 127 14.40 -12.28 15.07
N LEU A 128 15.01 -13.39 14.66
CA LEU A 128 14.84 -13.94 13.30
C LEU A 128 13.40 -14.41 13.04
N LYS A 129 12.73 -15.04 14.00
CA LYS A 129 11.31 -15.42 13.89
C LYS A 129 10.42 -14.19 13.67
N ILE A 130 10.64 -13.10 14.41
CA ILE A 130 9.96 -11.83 14.20
C ILE A 130 10.24 -11.31 12.77
N ARG A 131 11.51 -11.34 12.34
CA ARG A 131 11.94 -10.85 11.02
C ARG A 131 11.30 -11.61 9.86
N PHE A 132 11.21 -12.95 9.96
CA PHE A 132 10.66 -13.80 8.91
C PHE A 132 9.16 -14.09 9.06
N GLY A 133 8.55 -13.72 10.17
CA GLY A 133 7.13 -13.96 10.42
C GLY A 133 6.78 -15.40 10.80
N THR A 134 7.77 -16.20 11.19
CA THR A 134 7.64 -17.62 11.56
C THR A 134 7.45 -17.82 13.06
N GLY A 135 6.57 -17.13 13.71
CA GLY A 135 6.39 -17.21 15.16
C GLY A 135 5.01 -17.67 15.63
N GLU A 136 4.09 -17.79 14.73
CA GLU A 136 2.76 -18.34 14.99
C GLU A 136 2.57 -19.60 14.14
N GLU A 137 3.22 -20.70 14.51
CA GLU A 137 2.78 -22.03 14.06
C GLU A 137 1.38 -22.24 14.61
N LYS A 138 0.38 -21.97 13.78
CA LYS A 138 -0.92 -22.61 14.00
C LYS A 138 -0.68 -24.09 13.73
N GLU A 139 -0.80 -24.92 14.78
CA GLU A 139 -0.89 -26.36 14.59
C GLU A 139 -1.82 -26.62 13.41
N ASN A 140 -1.31 -27.28 12.36
CA ASN A 140 -2.14 -27.80 11.26
C ASN A 140 -3.08 -28.86 11.84
N LEU A 141 -4.16 -28.40 12.42
CA LEU A 141 -5.23 -29.28 12.92
C LEU A 141 -5.89 -29.90 11.69
N SER A 142 -5.65 -31.18 11.50
CA SER A 142 -6.36 -31.97 10.51
C SER A 142 -7.88 -31.73 10.66
N PHE A 143 -8.61 -31.71 9.56
CA PHE A 143 -10.05 -31.50 9.52
C PHE A 143 -10.77 -32.66 10.24
N ASP A 144 -10.76 -32.62 11.61
CA ASP A 144 -11.42 -33.60 12.48
C ASP A 144 -12.86 -33.12 12.73
N GLU A 145 -13.81 -34.09 12.70
CA GLU A 145 -15.22 -33.85 12.96
C GLU A 145 -15.47 -33.10 14.29
N LYS A 146 -14.66 -33.40 15.33
CA LYS A 146 -14.80 -32.76 16.64
C LYS A 146 -14.36 -31.31 16.61
N VAL A 147 -13.26 -31.02 15.95
CA VAL A 147 -12.69 -29.67 15.82
C VAL A 147 -13.62 -28.81 14.95
N ALA A 148 -14.07 -29.35 13.81
CA ALA A 148 -15.03 -28.66 12.93
C ALA A 148 -16.32 -28.32 13.69
N LYS A 149 -16.89 -29.26 14.45
CA LYS A 149 -18.09 -29.04 15.26
C LYS A 149 -17.87 -27.98 16.33
N ALA A 150 -16.74 -28.02 17.04
CA ALA A 150 -16.41 -27.06 18.10
C ALA A 150 -16.26 -25.64 17.54
N GLU A 151 -15.57 -25.46 16.42
CA GLU A 151 -15.37 -24.12 15.79
C GLU A 151 -16.69 -23.58 15.21
N ILE A 152 -17.53 -24.42 14.60
CA ILE A 152 -18.85 -24.02 14.14
C ILE A 152 -19.73 -23.61 15.34
N GLN A 153 -19.74 -24.38 16.41
CA GLN A 153 -20.49 -24.08 17.64
C GLN A 153 -20.01 -22.72 18.22
N LYS A 154 -18.71 -22.51 18.35
CA LYS A 154 -18.12 -21.26 18.81
C LYS A 154 -18.48 -20.09 17.91
N ALA A 155 -18.53 -20.29 16.58
CA ALA A 155 -18.94 -19.27 15.63
C ALA A 155 -20.38 -18.81 15.85
N PHE A 156 -21.29 -19.72 16.22
CA PHE A 156 -22.68 -19.40 16.53
C PHE A 156 -22.89 -18.83 17.93
N GLU A 157 -22.06 -19.20 18.90
CA GLU A 157 -22.11 -18.70 20.28
C GLU A 157 -21.50 -17.29 20.43
N SER A 158 -20.62 -16.88 19.52
CA SER A 158 -20.03 -15.55 19.53
C SER A 158 -21.03 -14.50 19.02
N GLU A 159 -21.91 -14.03 19.88
CA GLU A 159 -22.73 -12.85 19.66
C GLU A 159 -21.86 -11.60 19.89
N SER A 160 -21.45 -10.95 18.82
CA SER A 160 -20.88 -9.61 18.90
C SER A 160 -21.99 -8.59 18.64
N GLU A 161 -22.20 -7.67 19.57
CA GLU A 161 -23.02 -6.48 19.32
C GLU A 161 -22.45 -5.72 18.11
N ASN A 162 -23.33 -5.19 17.26
CA ASN A 162 -22.88 -4.29 16.18
C ASN A 162 -22.25 -3.04 16.82
N HIS A 163 -20.98 -2.81 16.57
CA HIS A 163 -20.25 -1.71 17.19
C HIS A 163 -20.81 -0.33 16.81
N CYS A 164 -21.45 -0.18 15.65
CA CYS A 164 -22.15 1.05 15.29
C CYS A 164 -23.37 1.28 16.19
N ASP A 165 -24.15 0.24 16.48
CA ASP A 165 -25.28 0.32 17.40
C ASP A 165 -24.82 0.60 18.82
N PHE A 166 -23.72 -0.03 19.24
CA PHE A 166 -23.07 0.24 20.51
C PHE A 166 -22.65 1.72 20.63
N ALA A 167 -21.96 2.27 19.64
CA ALA A 167 -21.53 3.67 19.62
C ALA A 167 -22.74 4.64 19.66
N GLN A 168 -23.80 4.32 18.89
CA GLN A 168 -25.04 5.12 18.90
C GLN A 168 -25.73 5.07 20.27
N ARG A 169 -25.74 3.91 20.93
CA ARG A 169 -26.29 3.76 22.27
C ARG A 169 -25.46 4.51 23.31
N VAL A 170 -24.13 4.42 23.27
CA VAL A 170 -23.24 5.20 24.14
C VAL A 170 -23.56 6.68 24.01
N PHE A 171 -23.72 7.19 22.79
CA PHE A 171 -24.08 8.58 22.55
C PHE A 171 -25.44 8.94 23.15
N ASN A 172 -26.50 8.21 22.81
CA ASN A 172 -27.87 8.51 23.22
C ASN A 172 -28.06 8.49 24.74
N GLU A 173 -27.42 7.55 25.44
CA GLU A 173 -27.57 7.39 26.89
C GLU A 173 -26.72 8.39 27.69
N ASN A 174 -25.67 8.96 27.09
CA ASN A 174 -24.73 9.80 27.83
C ASN A 174 -24.64 11.25 27.35
N ILE A 175 -25.34 11.64 26.29
CA ILE A 175 -25.32 13.03 25.78
C ILE A 175 -25.66 14.07 26.86
N ALA A 176 -26.59 13.74 27.76
CA ALA A 176 -26.98 14.63 28.87
C ALA A 176 -25.90 14.77 29.94
N LYS A 177 -24.84 13.96 29.92
CA LYS A 177 -23.70 14.03 30.85
C LYS A 177 -22.63 15.00 30.40
N ILE A 178 -22.69 15.47 29.14
CA ILE A 178 -21.75 16.44 28.59
C ILE A 178 -22.03 17.81 29.22
N SER A 179 -21.01 18.39 29.80
CA SER A 179 -21.11 19.70 30.43
C SER A 179 -21.34 20.81 29.39
N ASN A 180 -22.39 21.58 29.53
CA ASN A 180 -22.69 22.76 28.70
C ASN A 180 -21.64 23.87 28.79
N ASN A 181 -20.76 23.83 29.82
CA ASN A 181 -19.68 24.78 29.97
C ASN A 181 -18.44 24.42 29.10
N CYS A 182 -18.38 23.22 28.52
CA CYS A 182 -17.26 22.82 27.71
C CYS A 182 -17.63 22.52 26.23
N VAL A 183 -18.91 22.25 25.94
CA VAL A 183 -19.38 21.99 24.58
C VAL A 183 -20.66 22.80 24.32
N LYS A 184 -20.65 23.57 23.24
CA LYS A 184 -21.84 24.18 22.67
C LYS A 184 -22.27 23.38 21.45
N PHE A 185 -23.44 22.76 21.57
CA PHE A 185 -24.07 22.02 20.47
C PHE A 185 -24.47 22.97 19.34
N SER A 186 -24.52 22.46 18.13
CA SER A 186 -24.99 23.20 16.95
C SER A 186 -26.44 23.66 17.16
N LYS A 187 -26.77 24.86 16.71
CA LYS A 187 -28.15 25.43 16.78
C LYS A 187 -29.17 24.57 16.03
N ASN A 188 -28.74 23.79 15.05
CA ASN A 188 -29.58 22.92 14.23
C ASN A 188 -29.32 21.43 14.55
N PHE A 189 -28.86 21.11 15.77
CA PHE A 189 -28.39 19.77 16.14
C PHE A 189 -29.37 18.65 15.77
N ASP A 190 -30.66 18.74 16.13
CA ASP A 190 -31.65 17.70 15.87
C ASP A 190 -31.78 17.39 14.38
N LYS A 191 -31.87 18.42 13.53
CA LYS A 191 -31.97 18.29 12.08
C LYS A 191 -30.66 17.73 11.45
N ILE A 192 -29.52 18.17 11.96
CA ILE A 192 -28.20 17.74 11.48
C ILE A 192 -27.97 16.29 11.89
N ALA A 193 -28.32 15.90 13.11
CA ALA A 193 -28.15 14.55 13.63
C ALA A 193 -28.99 13.51 12.87
N GLU A 194 -30.21 13.88 12.41
CA GLU A 194 -31.04 13.02 11.56
C GLU A 194 -30.35 12.74 10.20
N ASN A 195 -29.73 13.73 9.59
CA ASN A 195 -29.04 13.57 8.31
C ASN A 195 -27.77 12.71 8.40
N SER A 196 -27.17 12.58 9.58
CA SER A 196 -25.96 11.79 9.84
C SER A 196 -26.22 10.27 10.03
N GLN A 197 -27.43 9.78 9.81
CA GLN A 197 -27.76 8.36 10.01
C GLN A 197 -27.31 7.44 8.86
N LYS A 198 -26.95 8.00 7.70
CA LYS A 198 -26.48 7.21 6.58
C LYS A 198 -25.04 6.72 6.83
N ASN A 199 -24.77 5.46 6.53
CA ASN A 199 -23.43 4.87 6.64
C ASN A 199 -22.64 4.94 5.32
N VAL A 200 -23.20 5.56 4.30
CA VAL A 200 -22.65 5.74 2.95
C VAL A 200 -22.76 7.20 2.54
N ILE A 201 -21.71 7.75 1.93
CA ILE A 201 -21.76 9.05 1.28
C ILE A 201 -21.89 8.86 -0.23
N GLU A 202 -22.70 9.69 -0.89
CA GLU A 202 -22.99 9.59 -2.31
C GLU A 202 -22.83 10.95 -2.99
N LYS A 203 -22.30 10.94 -4.21
CA LYS A 203 -22.20 12.12 -5.08
C LYS A 203 -22.47 11.72 -6.53
N THR A 204 -23.21 12.57 -7.25
CA THR A 204 -23.42 12.38 -8.69
C THR A 204 -22.34 13.12 -9.47
N THR A 205 -21.71 12.43 -10.40
CA THR A 205 -20.70 12.97 -11.32
C THR A 205 -21.32 13.86 -12.38
N SER A 206 -20.52 14.62 -13.10
CA SER A 206 -20.98 15.53 -14.18
C SER A 206 -21.66 14.80 -15.34
N ASP A 207 -21.33 13.52 -15.54
CA ASP A 207 -21.95 12.63 -16.55
C ASP A 207 -23.21 11.89 -16.03
N GLY A 208 -23.65 12.20 -14.80
CA GLY A 208 -24.88 11.67 -14.22
C GLY A 208 -24.74 10.32 -13.52
N GLN A 209 -23.53 9.80 -13.34
CA GLN A 209 -23.30 8.57 -12.59
C GLN A 209 -23.33 8.85 -11.08
N SER A 210 -23.98 8.00 -10.30
CA SER A 210 -23.94 8.04 -8.85
C SER A 210 -22.74 7.24 -8.33
N VAL A 211 -21.92 7.88 -7.51
CA VAL A 211 -20.77 7.26 -6.85
C VAL A 211 -21.04 7.20 -5.36
N ALA A 212 -20.98 5.99 -4.80
CA ALA A 212 -21.14 5.74 -3.37
C ALA A 212 -19.80 5.32 -2.75
N VAL A 213 -19.49 5.88 -1.59
CA VAL A 213 -18.25 5.61 -0.85
C VAL A 213 -18.58 5.28 0.60
N ARG A 214 -17.90 4.28 1.15
CA ARG A 214 -18.02 3.87 2.54
C ARG A 214 -16.68 3.44 3.12
N ALA A 215 -16.46 3.69 4.39
CA ALA A 215 -15.31 3.18 5.14
C ALA A 215 -15.70 1.99 6.01
N PHE A 216 -14.75 1.07 6.21
CA PHE A 216 -14.90 -0.19 6.94
C PHE A 216 -13.72 -0.36 7.89
N SER A 217 -13.98 -0.73 9.14
CA SER A 217 -12.97 -0.82 10.20
C SER A 217 -12.81 -2.25 10.72
N GLY A 218 -11.61 -2.58 11.21
CA GLY A 218 -11.31 -3.87 11.82
C GLY A 218 -9.84 -4.27 11.67
N SER A 219 -9.55 -5.58 11.71
CA SER A 219 -8.27 -6.08 11.23
C SER A 219 -8.15 -5.85 9.72
N VAL A 220 -6.95 -6.03 9.15
CA VAL A 220 -6.72 -5.82 7.71
C VAL A 220 -7.68 -6.65 6.87
N GLU A 221 -7.73 -7.95 7.15
CA GLU A 221 -8.57 -8.91 6.44
C GLU A 221 -10.07 -8.62 6.66
N SER A 222 -10.43 -8.35 7.93
CA SER A 222 -11.83 -8.08 8.29
C SER A 222 -12.37 -6.82 7.61
N ALA A 223 -11.60 -5.75 7.56
CA ALA A 223 -12.01 -4.50 6.90
C ALA A 223 -12.18 -4.69 5.38
N LEU A 224 -11.29 -5.45 4.74
CA LEU A 224 -11.41 -5.80 3.32
C LEU A 224 -12.63 -6.68 3.06
N ILE A 225 -12.82 -7.73 3.84
CA ILE A 225 -13.98 -8.62 3.71
C ILE A 225 -15.29 -7.86 3.90
N LYS A 226 -15.39 -7.01 4.93
CA LYS A 226 -16.56 -6.14 5.15
C LYS A 226 -16.87 -5.27 3.95
N ALA A 227 -15.86 -4.71 3.29
CA ALA A 227 -16.05 -3.92 2.08
C ALA A 227 -16.64 -4.77 0.94
N PHE A 228 -16.04 -5.92 0.67
CA PHE A 228 -16.50 -6.83 -0.38
C PHE A 228 -17.88 -7.42 -0.08
N SER A 229 -18.21 -7.70 1.19
CA SER A 229 -19.51 -8.29 1.59
C SER A 229 -20.73 -7.43 1.21
N VAL A 230 -20.53 -6.14 1.01
CA VAL A 230 -21.57 -5.18 0.58
C VAL A 230 -21.30 -4.55 -0.78
N GLY A 231 -20.38 -5.12 -1.57
CA GLY A 231 -20.11 -4.75 -2.97
C GLY A 231 -19.22 -3.53 -3.16
N PHE A 232 -18.38 -3.17 -2.16
CA PHE A 232 -17.43 -2.07 -2.27
C PHE A 232 -16.03 -2.58 -2.59
N ALA A 233 -15.38 -2.00 -3.60
CA ALA A 233 -13.99 -2.26 -3.92
C ALA A 233 -13.07 -1.31 -3.14
N PRO A 234 -12.09 -1.80 -2.38
CA PRO A 234 -11.16 -0.98 -1.62
C PRO A 234 -10.31 -0.06 -2.51
N VAL A 235 -10.13 1.20 -2.10
CA VAL A 235 -9.30 2.19 -2.80
C VAL A 235 -8.21 2.78 -1.90
N SER A 236 -8.43 2.84 -0.59
CA SER A 236 -7.43 3.32 0.36
C SER A 236 -7.55 2.64 1.72
N ALA A 237 -6.46 2.67 2.50
CA ALA A 237 -6.42 2.18 3.86
C ALA A 237 -5.69 3.13 4.80
N ASN A 238 -6.15 3.21 6.03
CA ASN A 238 -5.45 3.86 7.14
C ASN A 238 -5.14 2.80 8.19
N VAL A 239 -3.90 2.74 8.63
CA VAL A 239 -3.42 1.79 9.63
C VAL A 239 -2.99 2.54 10.88
N THR A 240 -3.48 2.12 12.04
CA THR A 240 -3.01 2.58 13.35
C THR A 240 -2.22 1.47 14.01
N THR A 241 -0.99 1.76 14.40
CA THR A 241 -0.10 0.82 15.11
C THR A 241 0.27 1.41 16.45
N CYS A 242 -0.09 0.72 17.53
CA CYS A 242 0.26 1.07 18.91
C CYS A 242 1.41 0.18 19.37
N PHE A 243 2.41 0.73 20.07
CA PHE A 243 3.59 -0.02 20.52
C PHE A 243 4.25 0.57 21.77
N SER A 244 5.16 -0.17 22.40
CA SER A 244 5.99 0.29 23.50
C SER A 244 7.42 0.62 23.06
N LYS A 245 8.19 1.32 23.93
CA LYS A 245 9.57 1.75 23.64
C LYS A 245 10.62 0.65 23.82
N ASP A 246 10.26 -0.53 24.32
CA ASP A 246 11.23 -1.61 24.37
C ASP A 246 11.61 -2.09 22.97
N ASN A 247 12.86 -2.53 22.81
CA ASN A 247 13.41 -2.84 21.48
C ASN A 247 12.62 -3.93 20.75
N GLU A 248 12.16 -4.95 21.43
CA GLU A 248 11.44 -6.07 20.82
C GLU A 248 10.05 -5.67 20.36
N SER A 249 9.26 -5.01 21.21
CA SER A 249 7.92 -4.54 20.86
C SER A 249 7.95 -3.53 19.72
N CYS A 250 8.89 -2.60 19.76
CA CYS A 250 9.11 -1.63 18.69
C CYS A 250 9.47 -2.34 17.38
N PHE A 251 10.43 -3.26 17.40
CA PHE A 251 10.82 -4.03 16.21
C PHE A 251 9.67 -4.86 15.64
N ARG A 252 8.91 -5.54 16.50
CA ARG A 252 7.72 -6.32 16.12
C ARG A 252 6.64 -5.43 15.49
N ALA A 253 6.35 -4.27 16.08
CA ALA A 253 5.40 -3.32 15.55
C ALA A 253 5.78 -2.83 14.16
N LEU A 254 7.05 -2.49 13.95
CA LEU A 254 7.56 -1.97 12.68
C LEU A 254 7.61 -3.02 11.59
N GLU A 255 8.02 -4.26 11.90
CA GLU A 255 7.96 -5.38 10.93
C GLU A 255 6.50 -5.73 10.57
N ASN A 256 5.58 -5.66 11.53
CA ASN A 256 4.15 -5.84 11.27
C ASN A 256 3.57 -4.72 10.39
N ALA A 257 3.95 -3.47 10.62
CA ALA A 257 3.54 -2.35 9.78
C ALA A 257 4.00 -2.54 8.33
N LYS A 258 5.24 -2.99 8.14
CA LYS A 258 5.80 -3.32 6.82
C LYS A 258 5.04 -4.46 6.14
N ARG A 259 4.70 -5.55 6.87
CA ARG A 259 3.89 -6.64 6.33
C ARG A 259 2.48 -6.18 5.97
N THR A 260 1.89 -5.30 6.78
CA THR A 260 0.58 -4.72 6.48
C THR A 260 0.61 -3.88 5.21
N ALA A 261 1.65 -3.07 5.03
CA ALA A 261 1.85 -2.29 3.81
C ALA A 261 2.01 -3.20 2.57
N ASP A 262 2.79 -4.28 2.68
CA ASP A 262 2.94 -5.27 1.61
C ASP A 262 1.61 -5.99 1.30
N TYR A 263 0.89 -6.43 2.32
CA TYR A 263 -0.41 -7.07 2.19
C TYR A 263 -1.43 -6.18 1.46
N LEU A 264 -1.55 -4.91 1.87
CA LEU A 264 -2.43 -3.93 1.25
C LEU A 264 -2.02 -3.63 -0.21
N SER A 265 -0.72 -3.58 -0.47
CA SER A 265 -0.17 -3.42 -1.83
C SER A 265 -0.55 -4.60 -2.73
N ARG A 266 -0.43 -5.84 -2.23
CA ARG A 266 -0.82 -7.07 -2.93
C ARG A 266 -2.34 -7.19 -3.11
N ALA A 267 -3.13 -6.68 -2.17
CA ALA A 267 -4.58 -6.54 -2.30
C ALA A 267 -5.00 -5.40 -3.25
N ASN A 268 -4.03 -4.72 -3.87
CA ASN A 268 -4.22 -3.57 -4.77
C ASN A 268 -4.98 -2.39 -4.15
N VAL A 269 -4.78 -2.15 -2.86
CA VAL A 269 -5.29 -0.95 -2.20
C VAL A 269 -4.43 0.23 -2.65
N GLY A 270 -5.06 1.25 -3.24
CA GLY A 270 -4.34 2.32 -3.96
C GLY A 270 -3.56 3.28 -3.07
N ALA A 271 -3.99 3.50 -1.84
CA ALA A 271 -3.38 4.44 -0.91
C ALA A 271 -3.26 3.85 0.49
N PHE A 272 -2.19 4.23 1.18
CA PHE A 272 -1.90 3.78 2.53
C PHE A 272 -1.44 4.95 3.39
N SER A 273 -1.99 5.04 4.60
CA SER A 273 -1.57 6.00 5.61
C SER A 273 -1.42 5.30 6.95
N GLU A 274 -0.50 5.79 7.76
CA GLU A 274 -0.17 5.16 9.02
C GLU A 274 -0.05 6.16 10.18
N SER A 275 -0.52 5.73 11.33
CA SER A 275 -0.36 6.40 12.62
C SER A 275 0.38 5.48 13.58
N PHE A 276 1.54 5.91 14.07
CA PHE A 276 2.25 5.25 15.15
C PHE A 276 1.93 5.92 16.48
N VAL A 277 1.47 5.13 17.45
CA VAL A 277 1.15 5.60 18.79
C VAL A 277 2.02 4.84 19.80
N ASN A 278 2.90 5.57 20.45
CA ASN A 278 3.67 5.04 21.58
C ASN A 278 2.94 5.36 22.88
N ASP A 279 2.41 4.37 23.54
CA ASP A 279 1.66 4.49 24.79
C ASP A 279 2.37 3.90 26.01
N GLY A 280 3.57 3.36 25.81
CA GLY A 280 4.37 2.73 26.87
C GLY A 280 3.93 1.32 27.27
N GLN A 281 2.92 0.75 26.58
CA GLN A 281 2.41 -0.60 26.82
C GLN A 281 3.15 -1.63 25.95
N LYS A 282 3.24 -2.88 26.41
CA LYS A 282 3.98 -3.96 25.69
C LYS A 282 3.22 -4.60 24.53
N SER A 283 2.00 -4.21 24.24
CA SER A 283 1.23 -4.77 23.12
C SER A 283 1.51 -4.07 21.81
N CYS A 284 1.32 -4.79 20.73
CA CYS A 284 1.36 -4.26 19.37
C CYS A 284 -0.04 -4.34 18.78
N ASP A 285 -0.92 -3.41 19.19
CA ASP A 285 -2.30 -3.33 18.70
C ASP A 285 -2.32 -2.68 17.32
N ARG A 286 -3.13 -3.19 16.41
CA ARG A 286 -3.33 -2.64 15.07
C ARG A 286 -4.79 -2.58 14.69
N ALA A 287 -5.22 -1.45 14.11
CA ALA A 287 -6.48 -1.34 13.40
C ALA A 287 -6.31 -0.81 11.99
N VAL A 288 -7.18 -1.22 11.13
CA VAL A 288 -7.24 -0.74 9.74
C VAL A 288 -8.63 -0.21 9.46
N SER A 289 -8.70 0.96 8.83
CA SER A 289 -9.91 1.45 8.17
C SER A 289 -9.67 1.46 6.68
N VAL A 290 -10.50 0.72 5.95
CA VAL A 290 -10.48 0.64 4.49
C VAL A 290 -11.60 1.50 3.93
N VAL A 291 -11.29 2.35 2.96
CA VAL A 291 -12.29 3.11 2.20
C VAL A 291 -12.54 2.41 0.88
N GLY A 292 -13.79 2.10 0.60
CA GLY A 292 -14.22 1.44 -0.63
C GLY A 292 -15.20 2.27 -1.46
N VAL A 293 -15.20 2.01 -2.76
CA VAL A 293 -16.14 2.58 -3.75
C VAL A 293 -17.11 1.49 -4.18
N LYS A 294 -18.40 1.81 -4.22
CA LYS A 294 -19.45 0.86 -4.61
C LYS A 294 -19.25 0.43 -6.06
N LYS A 295 -19.17 -0.86 -6.30
CA LYS A 295 -19.01 -1.49 -7.61
C LYS A 295 -20.16 -2.40 -7.97
N LEU A 296 -20.76 -3.07 -6.98
CA LEU A 296 -21.79 -4.06 -7.17
C LEU A 296 -22.91 -3.86 -6.15
N ASP A 297 -24.14 -3.82 -6.62
CA ASP A 297 -25.33 -3.92 -5.78
C ASP A 297 -25.66 -5.39 -5.57
N MET A 298 -25.52 -5.87 -4.32
CA MET A 298 -25.84 -7.25 -3.98
C MET A 298 -27.32 -7.50 -4.12
N GLN A 299 -27.67 -8.63 -4.71
CA GLN A 299 -29.05 -9.09 -4.84
C GLN A 299 -29.55 -9.68 -3.50
N SER A 300 -30.86 -9.74 -3.29
CA SER A 300 -31.39 -10.51 -2.18
C SER A 300 -31.17 -12.01 -2.40
N SER A 301 -30.71 -12.72 -1.38
CA SER A 301 -30.59 -14.18 -1.42
C SER A 301 -31.93 -14.85 -1.14
N ASP A 302 -32.24 -15.90 -1.88
CA ASP A 302 -33.42 -16.75 -1.69
C ASP A 302 -33.01 -18.18 -1.26
N VAL A 303 -33.90 -18.90 -0.61
CA VAL A 303 -33.66 -20.32 -0.27
C VAL A 303 -33.48 -21.12 -1.57
N GLY A 304 -32.37 -21.86 -1.66
CA GLY A 304 -31.96 -22.59 -2.85
C GLY A 304 -30.87 -21.88 -3.71
N ASP A 305 -30.53 -20.61 -3.42
CA ASP A 305 -29.37 -19.97 -4.04
C ASP A 305 -28.08 -20.69 -3.66
N GLY A 306 -27.18 -20.90 -4.63
CA GLY A 306 -25.99 -21.72 -4.43
C GLY A 306 -24.92 -21.01 -3.60
N VAL A 307 -24.22 -21.76 -2.77
CA VAL A 307 -23.05 -21.29 -1.99
C VAL A 307 -21.77 -21.82 -2.63
N ILE A 308 -20.93 -20.91 -3.07
CA ILE A 308 -19.61 -21.19 -3.67
C ILE A 308 -18.55 -20.85 -2.65
N LEU A 309 -17.58 -21.74 -2.44
CA LEU A 309 -16.38 -21.48 -1.67
C LEU A 309 -15.25 -21.07 -2.61
N VAL A 310 -14.62 -19.93 -2.33
CA VAL A 310 -13.36 -19.49 -2.93
C VAL A 310 -12.23 -20.23 -2.23
N SER A 311 -11.33 -20.84 -2.99
CA SER A 311 -10.30 -21.72 -2.44
C SER A 311 -9.10 -20.96 -1.88
N GLU A 312 -8.91 -19.72 -2.29
CA GLU A 312 -7.84 -18.83 -1.83
C GLU A 312 -8.07 -18.42 -0.36
N ASP A 313 -7.03 -18.53 0.44
CA ASP A 313 -7.01 -18.03 1.80
C ASP A 313 -6.66 -16.53 1.77
N VAL A 314 -7.62 -15.67 2.14
CA VAL A 314 -7.44 -14.21 2.11
C VAL A 314 -6.29 -13.72 2.99
N LYS A 315 -5.89 -14.47 4.02
CA LYS A 315 -4.78 -14.09 4.91
C LYS A 315 -3.42 -14.21 4.23
N THR A 316 -3.26 -15.22 3.39
CA THR A 316 -2.00 -15.49 2.68
C THR A 316 -2.04 -15.02 1.23
N GLU A 317 -3.24 -14.82 0.67
CA GLU A 317 -3.50 -14.52 -0.75
C GLU A 317 -4.30 -13.23 -0.95
N PRO A 318 -3.78 -12.07 -0.51
CA PRO A 318 -4.52 -10.82 -0.65
C PRO A 318 -4.81 -10.44 -2.11
N GLU A 319 -4.14 -11.03 -3.09
CA GLU A 319 -4.41 -10.83 -4.52
C GLU A 319 -5.83 -11.27 -4.92
N VAL A 320 -6.48 -12.13 -4.13
CA VAL A 320 -7.88 -12.51 -4.35
C VAL A 320 -8.82 -11.31 -4.34
N PHE A 321 -8.52 -10.29 -3.54
CA PHE A 321 -9.32 -9.07 -3.49
C PHE A 321 -9.26 -8.28 -4.79
N GLU A 322 -8.09 -8.22 -5.44
CA GLU A 322 -7.97 -7.60 -6.75
C GLU A 322 -8.69 -8.42 -7.83
N LYS A 323 -8.56 -9.72 -7.80
CA LYS A 323 -9.29 -10.62 -8.72
C LYS A 323 -10.81 -10.45 -8.55
N LEU A 324 -11.31 -10.38 -7.32
CA LEU A 324 -12.73 -10.13 -7.02
C LEU A 324 -13.17 -8.73 -7.49
N ARG A 325 -12.30 -7.72 -7.38
CA ARG A 325 -12.59 -6.38 -7.91
C ARG A 325 -12.83 -6.42 -9.42
N ARG A 326 -12.03 -7.17 -10.18
CA ARG A 326 -12.24 -7.37 -11.62
C ARG A 326 -13.54 -8.12 -11.90
N VAL A 327 -13.89 -9.10 -11.08
CA VAL A 327 -15.21 -9.77 -11.14
C VAL A 327 -16.34 -8.76 -10.93
N PHE A 328 -16.23 -7.86 -9.95
CA PHE A 328 -17.25 -6.82 -9.70
C PHE A 328 -17.36 -5.79 -10.81
N ASP A 329 -16.28 -5.51 -11.53
CA ASP A 329 -16.30 -4.63 -12.70
C ASP A 329 -16.94 -5.30 -13.94
N ASN A 330 -17.18 -6.61 -13.90
CA ASN A 330 -17.82 -7.35 -15.00
C ASN A 330 -19.35 -7.16 -14.96
N SER A 331 -19.90 -6.61 -16.05
CA SER A 331 -21.35 -6.37 -16.17
C SER A 331 -22.23 -7.63 -16.04
N ASP A 332 -21.67 -8.82 -16.34
CA ASP A 332 -22.41 -10.09 -16.33
C ASP A 332 -22.71 -10.61 -14.92
N VAL A 333 -22.12 -10.04 -13.87
CA VAL A 333 -22.31 -10.48 -12.47
C VAL A 333 -23.31 -9.64 -11.69
N LYS A 334 -23.74 -8.48 -12.18
CA LYS A 334 -24.60 -7.55 -11.44
C LYS A 334 -25.89 -8.19 -10.88
N ASP A 335 -26.44 -9.15 -11.60
CA ASP A 335 -27.69 -9.83 -11.23
C ASP A 335 -27.45 -11.23 -10.62
N LEU A 336 -26.21 -11.63 -10.39
CA LEU A 336 -25.85 -12.97 -9.97
C LEU A 336 -25.48 -13.05 -8.50
N ILE A 337 -24.73 -12.07 -7.98
CA ILE A 337 -24.15 -12.15 -6.64
C ILE A 337 -25.12 -11.63 -5.58
N CYS A 338 -25.44 -12.48 -4.61
CA CYS A 338 -26.30 -12.16 -3.48
C CYS A 338 -25.51 -11.80 -2.21
N ALA A 339 -24.37 -12.45 -1.99
CA ALA A 339 -23.45 -12.14 -0.91
C ALA A 339 -22.02 -12.59 -1.26
N CYS A 340 -21.02 -11.91 -0.69
CA CYS A 340 -19.61 -12.31 -0.75
C CYS A 340 -19.03 -12.09 0.65
N ASP A 341 -18.94 -13.13 1.49
CA ASP A 341 -18.55 -12.99 2.90
C ASP A 341 -17.78 -14.22 3.37
N THR A 342 -17.28 -14.21 4.59
CA THR A 342 -16.69 -15.41 5.18
C THR A 342 -17.72 -16.54 5.27
N LEU A 343 -17.27 -17.77 5.16
CA LEU A 343 -18.15 -18.93 5.31
C LEU A 343 -18.90 -18.90 6.65
N LYS A 344 -18.24 -18.44 7.70
CA LYS A 344 -18.83 -18.23 9.04
C LYS A 344 -20.09 -17.35 8.99
N ASN A 345 -20.00 -16.21 8.32
CA ASN A 345 -21.10 -15.26 8.22
C ASN A 345 -22.24 -15.79 7.33
N VAL A 346 -21.90 -16.48 6.24
CA VAL A 346 -22.89 -17.14 5.37
C VAL A 346 -23.65 -18.21 6.15
N LEU A 347 -22.98 -19.00 6.99
CA LEU A 347 -23.64 -20.00 7.87
C LEU A 347 -24.59 -19.36 8.88
N LYS A 348 -24.21 -18.21 9.46
CA LYS A 348 -25.10 -17.48 10.39
C LYS A 348 -26.39 -16.98 9.74
N GLN A 349 -26.36 -16.71 8.43
CA GLN A 349 -27.54 -16.30 7.65
C GLN A 349 -28.44 -17.49 7.24
N GLY A 350 -27.92 -18.71 7.28
CA GLY A 350 -28.60 -19.94 6.94
C GLY A 350 -28.13 -20.60 5.65
N ALA A 351 -27.43 -21.72 5.78
CA ALA A 351 -26.98 -22.49 4.62
C ALA A 351 -26.91 -24.00 4.93
N ALA A 352 -27.22 -24.83 3.93
CA ALA A 352 -26.98 -26.25 3.93
C ALA A 352 -25.76 -26.59 3.10
N ILE A 353 -24.63 -26.91 3.76
CA ILE A 353 -23.35 -27.15 3.08
C ILE A 353 -22.77 -28.53 3.35
N ASP A 354 -21.98 -29.06 2.41
CA ASP A 354 -21.18 -30.27 2.54
C ASP A 354 -19.69 -30.00 2.24
N LEU A 355 -18.85 -30.13 3.26
CA LEU A 355 -17.42 -29.78 3.19
C LEU A 355 -16.53 -30.86 2.57
N LYS A 356 -17.07 -32.01 2.16
CA LYS A 356 -16.42 -33.07 1.37
C LYS A 356 -14.96 -33.34 1.73
N ASN A 357 -14.70 -33.68 2.99
CA ASN A 357 -13.41 -34.18 3.49
C ASN A 357 -12.16 -33.35 3.06
N ARG A 358 -12.20 -32.03 3.22
CA ARG A 358 -11.10 -31.14 2.86
C ARG A 358 -10.04 -31.08 3.96
N LYS A 359 -8.78 -31.27 3.59
CA LYS A 359 -7.62 -31.09 4.48
C LYS A 359 -7.27 -29.59 4.60
N ILE A 360 -8.04 -28.84 5.35
CA ILE A 360 -7.81 -27.42 5.59
C ILE A 360 -7.92 -27.20 7.11
N ASP A 361 -7.08 -26.30 7.66
CA ASP A 361 -7.27 -25.84 9.05
C ASP A 361 -8.66 -25.24 9.19
N VAL A 362 -9.50 -25.88 10.01
CA VAL A 362 -10.91 -25.49 10.18
C VAL A 362 -11.05 -24.04 10.62
N ARG A 363 -10.14 -23.53 11.45
CA ARG A 363 -10.17 -22.14 11.93
C ARG A 363 -9.84 -21.17 10.81
N ALA A 364 -8.77 -21.43 10.03
CA ALA A 364 -8.41 -20.65 8.87
C ALA A 364 -9.52 -20.69 7.81
N PHE A 365 -10.16 -21.84 7.63
CA PHE A 365 -11.23 -22.02 6.69
C PHE A 365 -12.46 -21.14 6.99
N PHE A 366 -12.89 -21.05 8.28
CA PHE A 366 -14.06 -20.27 8.64
C PHE A 366 -13.79 -18.77 8.73
N ASP A 367 -12.62 -18.37 9.16
CA ASP A 367 -12.26 -16.96 9.37
C ASP A 367 -11.65 -16.29 8.14
N ASN A 368 -10.99 -17.06 7.26
CA ASN A 368 -10.19 -16.52 6.15
C ASN A 368 -10.68 -16.95 4.76
N ALA A 369 -11.60 -17.93 4.67
CA ALA A 369 -12.13 -18.34 3.38
C ALA A 369 -13.38 -17.54 3.01
N LEU A 370 -13.38 -17.01 1.78
CA LEU A 370 -14.54 -16.31 1.23
C LEU A 370 -15.54 -17.29 0.64
N SER A 371 -16.81 -16.99 0.83
CA SER A 371 -17.93 -17.67 0.20
C SER A 371 -18.76 -16.67 -0.60
N VAL A 372 -19.23 -17.08 -1.75
CA VAL A 372 -20.11 -16.28 -2.60
C VAL A 372 -21.46 -16.97 -2.72
N VAL A 373 -22.53 -16.26 -2.38
CA VAL A 373 -23.90 -16.70 -2.61
C VAL A 373 -24.37 -16.17 -3.97
N THR A 374 -24.91 -17.07 -4.78
CA THR A 374 -25.26 -16.74 -6.18
C THR A 374 -26.51 -17.43 -6.67
N LYS A 375 -27.23 -16.74 -7.57
CA LYS A 375 -28.39 -17.29 -8.28
C LYS A 375 -28.03 -18.28 -9.38
N ASP A 376 -26.80 -18.21 -9.94
CA ASP A 376 -26.31 -19.13 -10.97
C ASP A 376 -24.88 -19.57 -10.69
N VAL A 377 -24.77 -20.72 -10.04
CA VAL A 377 -23.49 -21.33 -9.66
C VAL A 377 -22.58 -21.59 -10.87
N LYS A 378 -23.13 -22.14 -11.96
CA LYS A 378 -22.33 -22.51 -13.13
C LYS A 378 -21.76 -21.31 -13.85
N LYS A 379 -22.59 -20.28 -14.04
CA LYS A 379 -22.16 -19.04 -14.70
C LYS A 379 -21.12 -18.31 -13.85
N LEU A 380 -21.34 -18.20 -12.54
CA LEU A 380 -20.39 -17.50 -11.66
C LEU A 380 -19.06 -18.25 -11.52
N ILE A 381 -19.04 -19.59 -11.35
CA ILE A 381 -17.80 -20.38 -11.33
C ILE A 381 -17.02 -20.20 -12.64
N LYS A 382 -17.70 -20.10 -13.79
CA LYS A 382 -17.01 -19.84 -15.07
C LYS A 382 -16.34 -18.46 -15.08
N ILE A 383 -16.99 -17.44 -14.52
CA ILE A 383 -16.43 -16.07 -14.43
C ILE A 383 -15.27 -16.04 -13.43
N LEU A 384 -15.41 -16.64 -12.25
CA LEU A 384 -14.34 -16.73 -11.25
C LEU A 384 -13.09 -17.43 -11.83
N LYS A 385 -13.28 -18.54 -12.52
CA LYS A 385 -12.18 -19.23 -13.20
C LYS A 385 -11.54 -18.39 -14.30
N ALA A 386 -12.32 -17.56 -15.01
CA ALA A 386 -11.78 -16.65 -16.03
C ALA A 386 -10.83 -15.62 -15.42
N GLU A 387 -11.04 -15.24 -14.16
CA GLU A 387 -10.19 -14.34 -13.38
C GLU A 387 -9.13 -15.07 -12.53
N ASN A 388 -8.89 -16.34 -12.84
CA ASN A 388 -7.94 -17.21 -12.13
C ASN A 388 -8.24 -17.32 -10.63
N ILE A 389 -9.53 -17.40 -10.27
CA ILE A 389 -10.01 -17.68 -8.91
C ILE A 389 -10.49 -19.13 -8.86
N SER A 390 -9.87 -19.92 -8.00
CA SER A 390 -10.31 -21.29 -7.73
C SER A 390 -11.54 -21.29 -6.86
N ALA A 391 -12.63 -21.89 -7.34
CA ALA A 391 -13.90 -21.88 -6.64
C ALA A 391 -14.66 -23.18 -6.82
N VAL A 392 -15.42 -23.57 -5.79
CA VAL A 392 -16.21 -24.80 -5.77
C VAL A 392 -17.55 -24.59 -5.10
N GLU A 393 -18.58 -25.19 -5.65
CA GLU A 393 -19.88 -25.27 -5.02
C GLU A 393 -19.83 -26.17 -3.77
N ILE A 394 -20.34 -25.68 -2.64
CA ILE A 394 -20.37 -26.41 -1.36
C ILE A 394 -21.78 -26.60 -0.79
N GLY A 395 -22.80 -25.95 -1.33
CA GLY A 395 -24.17 -26.06 -0.84
C GLY A 395 -25.08 -24.96 -1.34
N GLU A 396 -26.13 -24.69 -0.56
CA GLU A 396 -27.18 -23.73 -0.87
C GLU A 396 -27.67 -22.96 0.35
N VAL A 397 -28.26 -21.80 0.13
CA VAL A 397 -28.95 -21.02 1.15
C VAL A 397 -30.18 -21.81 1.66
N ALA A 398 -30.39 -21.89 2.98
CA ALA A 398 -31.43 -22.64 3.62
C ALA A 398 -32.04 -21.89 4.82
N ARG A 399 -33.24 -22.29 5.26
CA ARG A 399 -33.88 -21.74 6.46
C ARG A 399 -33.21 -22.18 7.76
N GLU A 400 -32.48 -23.28 7.72
CA GLU A 400 -31.76 -23.87 8.84
C GLU A 400 -30.32 -24.09 8.41
N THR A 401 -29.37 -23.82 9.31
CA THR A 401 -27.96 -24.12 9.02
C THR A 401 -27.70 -25.60 9.24
N THR A 402 -27.26 -26.28 8.20
CA THR A 402 -26.82 -27.68 8.26
C THR A 402 -25.41 -27.78 7.67
N VAL A 403 -24.49 -28.31 8.44
CA VAL A 403 -23.13 -28.58 7.96
C VAL A 403 -22.92 -30.10 7.95
N LYS A 404 -22.53 -30.59 6.77
CA LYS A 404 -22.13 -31.99 6.55
C LYS A 404 -20.64 -32.07 6.28
N LEU A 405 -20.04 -33.16 6.71
CA LEU A 405 -18.69 -33.56 6.33
C LEU A 405 -18.77 -34.91 5.62
N SER A 406 -18.42 -34.94 4.33
CA SER A 406 -18.57 -36.13 3.47
C SER A 406 -19.96 -36.80 3.57
N GLY A 407 -21.02 -36.00 3.54
CA GLY A 407 -22.40 -36.46 3.61
C GLY A 407 -22.95 -36.70 5.02
N LYS A 408 -22.13 -36.79 6.07
CA LYS A 408 -22.54 -36.94 7.46
C LYS A 408 -22.80 -35.58 8.09
N THR A 409 -23.98 -35.38 8.66
CA THR A 409 -24.32 -34.15 9.39
C THR A 409 -23.53 -34.05 10.69
N ILE A 410 -22.71 -32.99 10.82
CA ILE A 410 -21.89 -32.70 11.99
C ILE A 410 -22.45 -31.53 12.82
N PHE A 411 -23.25 -30.66 12.20
CA PHE A 411 -23.88 -29.52 12.86
C PHE A 411 -25.26 -29.22 12.26
N LYS A 412 -26.21 -28.84 13.10
CA LYS A 412 -27.53 -28.36 12.69
C LYS A 412 -28.01 -27.30 13.69
N ASN A 413 -28.45 -26.15 13.17
CA ASN A 413 -29.04 -25.09 13.97
C ASN A 413 -30.18 -24.39 13.22
N THR A 414 -31.25 -24.07 13.95
CA THR A 414 -32.38 -23.29 13.45
C THR A 414 -32.09 -21.83 13.77
N ILE A 415 -32.11 -20.96 12.77
CA ILE A 415 -31.82 -19.53 12.95
C ILE A 415 -32.97 -18.89 13.71
N SER A 416 -32.75 -18.46 14.93
CA SER A 416 -33.66 -17.60 15.66
C SER A 416 -33.33 -16.14 15.34
N ASN A 417 -34.26 -15.40 14.75
CA ASN A 417 -34.18 -13.95 14.57
C ASN A 417 -34.34 -13.17 15.89
N GLU A 418 -33.88 -13.69 16.99
CA GLU A 418 -33.90 -12.96 18.26
C GLU A 418 -32.69 -12.00 18.29
N ASN A 419 -32.98 -10.74 18.02
CA ASN A 419 -32.06 -9.63 18.33
C ASN A 419 -31.85 -9.62 19.86
N CYS A 420 -30.79 -10.23 20.33
CA CYS A 420 -30.36 -10.16 21.71
C CYS A 420 -29.87 -8.74 22.04
N THR A 421 -30.79 -7.86 22.42
CA THR A 421 -30.48 -6.63 23.12
C THR A 421 -30.18 -6.96 24.57
N LYS A 422 -28.92 -7.23 24.91
CA LYS A 422 -28.51 -7.22 26.33
C LYS A 422 -28.62 -5.76 26.83
N ASN A 423 -29.63 -5.51 27.65
CA ASN A 423 -29.86 -4.25 28.37
C ASN A 423 -28.80 -4.03 29.47
N ALA A 424 -27.58 -3.85 29.12
CA ALA A 424 -26.55 -3.33 30.01
C ALA A 424 -26.63 -1.81 29.96
N LYS A 425 -27.13 -1.17 31.03
CA LYS A 425 -27.08 0.29 31.17
C LYS A 425 -25.63 0.77 31.05
N ILE A 426 -25.35 1.59 30.04
CA ILE A 426 -24.06 2.24 29.84
C ILE A 426 -24.19 3.64 30.45
N SER A 427 -23.58 3.86 31.61
CA SER A 427 -23.62 5.17 32.27
C SER A 427 -22.21 5.68 32.49
N LEU A 428 -21.95 6.90 32.07
CA LEU A 428 -20.74 7.67 32.38
C LEU A 428 -21.06 8.71 33.46
N GLU A 429 -20.04 9.17 34.19
CA GLU A 429 -20.16 10.32 35.09
C GLU A 429 -20.13 11.64 34.26
N ASN A 430 -20.08 12.81 34.92
CA ASN A 430 -20.01 14.09 34.22
C ASN A 430 -18.76 14.18 33.34
N VAL A 431 -18.96 14.40 32.05
CA VAL A 431 -17.90 14.45 31.05
C VAL A 431 -17.60 15.89 30.66
N VAL A 432 -16.33 16.24 30.63
CA VAL A 432 -15.82 17.55 30.27
C VAL A 432 -14.80 17.51 29.16
N TYR A 433 -14.76 18.53 28.31
CA TYR A 433 -13.67 18.71 27.35
C TYR A 433 -12.52 19.39 28.06
N ASP A 434 -11.37 18.76 28.05
CA ASP A 434 -10.12 19.24 28.59
C ASP A 434 -9.04 19.27 27.51
N LYS A 435 -8.52 20.46 27.21
CA LYS A 435 -7.46 20.65 26.23
C LYS A 435 -6.15 20.08 26.78
N LYS A 436 -5.46 19.29 25.97
CA LYS A 436 -4.13 18.78 26.34
C LYS A 436 -3.14 19.91 26.51
N THR A 437 -2.53 19.98 27.68
CA THR A 437 -1.42 20.90 27.98
C THR A 437 -0.14 20.49 27.23
N VAL A 438 0.72 21.45 26.99
CA VAL A 438 2.06 21.24 26.44
C VAL A 438 2.83 20.27 27.34
N ASP A 439 3.56 19.34 26.78
CA ASP A 439 4.34 18.36 27.57
C ASP A 439 5.46 19.03 28.37
N LYS A 440 5.82 18.39 29.50
CA LYS A 440 6.78 18.94 30.46
C LYS A 440 8.14 19.26 29.85
N SER A 441 8.63 18.44 28.89
CA SER A 441 9.92 18.65 28.25
C SER A 441 9.89 19.88 27.33
N THR A 442 8.84 20.03 26.55
CA THR A 442 8.63 21.20 25.72
C THR A 442 8.50 22.46 26.57
N LEU A 443 7.68 22.43 27.66
CA LEU A 443 7.55 23.54 28.60
C LEU A 443 8.90 23.91 29.24
N ALA A 444 9.72 22.97 29.64
CA ALA A 444 11.04 23.23 30.20
C ALA A 444 11.96 23.94 29.20
N LEU A 445 11.91 23.57 27.92
CA LEU A 445 12.70 24.23 26.87
C LEU A 445 12.21 25.66 26.61
N ILE A 446 10.89 25.88 26.54
CA ILE A 446 10.29 27.19 26.34
C ILE A 446 10.61 28.12 27.55
N GLY A 447 10.47 27.60 28.77
CA GLY A 447 10.78 28.35 30.00
C GLY A 447 12.27 28.71 30.15
N ALA A 448 13.15 27.98 29.46
CA ALA A 448 14.56 28.30 29.37
C ALA A 448 14.94 29.17 28.15
N ASP A 449 13.96 29.73 27.47
CA ASP A 449 14.10 30.55 26.24
C ASP A 449 14.80 29.80 25.07
N ARG A 450 14.45 28.51 24.91
CA ARG A 450 15.05 27.58 23.94
C ARG A 450 13.99 27.04 22.96
N GLN A 451 13.23 27.95 22.32
CA GLN A 451 12.13 27.60 21.42
C GLN A 451 12.57 26.83 20.18
N ARG A 452 13.75 27.12 19.65
CA ARG A 452 14.37 26.36 18.56
C ARG A 452 14.58 24.90 18.93
N GLU A 453 15.08 24.63 20.12
CA GLU A 453 15.26 23.28 20.67
C GLU A 453 13.92 22.60 20.97
N ALA A 454 12.90 23.37 21.37
CA ALA A 454 11.55 22.86 21.56
C ALA A 454 10.96 22.38 20.22
N VAL A 455 11.13 23.12 19.13
CA VAL A 455 10.75 22.66 17.78
C VAL A 455 11.52 21.38 17.39
N LEU A 456 12.83 21.36 17.56
CA LEU A 456 13.63 20.16 17.25
C LEU A 456 13.17 18.96 18.07
N TYR A 457 12.87 19.13 19.34
CA TYR A 457 12.35 18.08 20.20
C TYR A 457 10.99 17.59 19.74
N THR A 458 10.05 18.49 19.40
CA THR A 458 8.72 18.07 18.93
C THR A 458 8.78 17.35 17.59
N LEU A 459 9.72 17.69 16.69
CA LEU A 459 9.96 16.97 15.45
C LEU A 459 10.42 15.51 15.67
N THR A 460 11.05 15.21 16.81
CA THR A 460 11.51 13.84 17.13
C THR A 460 10.47 12.97 17.83
N LYS A 461 9.26 13.48 18.11
CA LYS A 461 8.20 12.64 18.70
C LYS A 461 7.72 11.57 17.73
N ASP A 462 7.48 10.36 18.23
CA ASP A 462 7.13 9.18 17.41
C ASP A 462 5.86 9.39 16.55
N ASN A 463 4.86 10.11 17.08
CA ASN A 463 3.63 10.47 16.35
C ASN A 463 3.86 11.57 15.29
N VAL A 464 4.92 12.36 15.42
CA VAL A 464 5.28 13.48 14.52
C VAL A 464 6.28 13.04 13.47
N ALA A 465 7.37 12.42 13.89
CA ALA A 465 8.54 12.07 13.08
C ALA A 465 8.21 11.41 11.74
N ALA A 466 9.04 11.68 10.75
CA ALA A 466 8.87 11.15 9.40
C ALA A 466 8.97 9.63 9.35
N LYS A 467 8.11 9.02 8.56
CA LYS A 467 8.06 7.58 8.29
C LYS A 467 8.34 7.28 6.82
N THR A 468 9.12 8.15 6.17
CA THR A 468 9.41 8.12 4.73
C THR A 468 9.91 6.74 4.30
N GLY A 469 10.84 6.15 5.03
CA GLY A 469 11.39 4.84 4.68
C GLY A 469 10.39 3.67 4.79
N LEU A 470 9.33 3.79 5.60
CA LEU A 470 8.20 2.84 5.58
C LEU A 470 7.30 3.11 4.39
N HIS A 471 6.93 4.38 4.15
CA HIS A 471 6.10 4.75 3.01
C HIS A 471 6.75 4.37 1.68
N ASP A 472 8.07 4.46 1.59
CA ASP A 472 8.84 4.01 0.42
C ASP A 472 8.75 2.48 0.18
N THR A 473 8.15 1.69 1.07
CA THR A 473 7.90 0.26 0.85
C THR A 473 6.51 -0.03 0.29
N PHE A 474 5.61 0.94 0.29
CA PHE A 474 4.24 0.79 -0.18
C PHE A 474 4.09 1.23 -1.64
N ASP A 475 3.51 0.35 -2.42
CA ASP A 475 3.20 0.63 -3.82
C ASP A 475 1.85 1.34 -3.94
N GLY A 476 1.83 2.65 -3.79
CA GLY A 476 0.64 3.47 -3.88
C GLY A 476 0.11 3.57 -5.30
N LYS A 477 -1.05 3.00 -5.59
CA LYS A 477 -1.55 2.80 -6.96
C LYS A 477 -2.59 3.79 -7.46
N ALA A 478 -3.22 4.59 -6.66
CA ALA A 478 -4.38 5.38 -7.10
C ALA A 478 -4.46 6.77 -6.46
N THR A 479 -3.38 7.33 -5.99
CA THR A 479 -3.38 8.62 -5.30
C THR A 479 -3.06 9.78 -6.23
N ALA A 480 -3.81 10.87 -6.11
CA ALA A 480 -3.52 12.13 -6.77
C ALA A 480 -2.40 12.91 -6.07
N PHE A 481 -2.14 12.65 -4.78
CA PHE A 481 -1.00 13.18 -4.03
C PHE A 481 -0.15 12.04 -3.52
N ASP A 482 1.16 12.24 -3.51
CA ASP A 482 2.08 11.30 -2.86
C ASP A 482 1.87 11.31 -1.34
N PHE A 483 2.18 10.21 -0.65
CA PHE A 483 2.16 10.14 0.81
C PHE A 483 3.11 11.14 1.46
N VAL A 484 4.25 11.36 0.82
CA VAL A 484 5.25 12.33 1.24
C VAL A 484 5.28 13.45 0.22
N GLY A 485 4.76 14.60 0.62
CA GLY A 485 4.54 15.72 -0.26
C GLY A 485 5.78 16.55 -0.55
N GLY A 486 5.65 17.40 -1.57
CA GLY A 486 6.65 18.38 -1.97
C GLY A 486 7.74 17.83 -2.86
N LYS A 487 8.54 18.77 -3.40
CA LYS A 487 9.64 18.49 -4.36
C LYS A 487 10.65 17.48 -3.82
N TYR A 488 10.96 17.55 -2.53
CA TYR A 488 11.93 16.68 -1.86
C TYR A 488 11.29 15.49 -1.15
N ARG A 489 9.95 15.38 -1.17
CA ARG A 489 9.22 14.29 -0.54
C ARG A 489 9.53 14.11 0.95
N LEU A 490 9.64 15.20 1.67
CA LEU A 490 9.95 15.21 3.11
C LEU A 490 8.74 15.42 4.00
N THR A 491 7.61 15.84 3.42
CA THR A 491 6.40 16.18 4.18
C THR A 491 5.25 15.28 3.77
N LYS A 492 4.61 14.64 4.74
CA LYS A 492 3.39 13.86 4.52
C LYS A 492 2.22 14.81 4.25
N GLU A 493 1.47 14.56 3.18
CA GLU A 493 0.23 15.29 2.92
C GLU A 493 -0.82 15.04 4.01
N ASN A 494 -1.66 16.03 4.31
CA ASN A 494 -2.71 15.90 5.32
C ASN A 494 -3.77 14.88 4.94
N SER A 495 -4.08 14.77 3.66
CA SER A 495 -4.96 13.75 3.11
C SER A 495 -4.40 13.26 1.80
N PHE A 496 -4.74 12.03 1.43
CA PHE A 496 -4.49 11.53 0.08
C PHE A 496 -5.80 11.42 -0.67
N ARG A 497 -5.68 11.57 -1.97
CA ARG A 497 -6.80 11.65 -2.88
C ARG A 497 -6.77 10.48 -3.86
N ASN A 498 -7.88 9.74 -3.92
CA ASN A 498 -8.07 8.66 -4.88
C ASN A 498 -9.02 9.11 -5.98
N GLU A 499 -8.56 9.13 -7.21
CA GLU A 499 -9.41 9.37 -8.37
C GLU A 499 -10.40 8.21 -8.55
N ILE A 500 -11.66 8.52 -8.77
CA ILE A 500 -12.72 7.53 -8.92
C ILE A 500 -13.33 7.57 -10.33
N SER A 501 -13.69 8.74 -10.80
CA SER A 501 -14.31 8.92 -12.11
C SER A 501 -14.18 10.37 -12.57
N GLY A 502 -13.60 10.59 -13.75
CA GLY A 502 -13.44 11.91 -14.33
C GLY A 502 -12.67 12.86 -13.44
N ASP A 503 -13.32 13.94 -13.00
CA ASP A 503 -12.77 14.93 -12.06
C ASP A 503 -13.10 14.65 -10.58
N LEU A 504 -13.87 13.57 -10.31
CA LEU A 504 -14.27 13.22 -8.95
C LEU A 504 -13.24 12.31 -8.28
N SER A 505 -12.81 12.73 -7.10
CA SER A 505 -11.90 11.99 -6.24
C SER A 505 -12.46 11.89 -4.82
N VAL A 506 -11.90 10.97 -4.04
CA VAL A 506 -12.16 10.86 -2.59
C VAL A 506 -10.90 11.23 -1.83
N ALA A 507 -11.03 12.23 -0.97
CA ALA A 507 -10.01 12.59 0.00
C ALA A 507 -10.21 11.77 1.28
N VAL A 508 -9.12 11.21 1.80
CA VAL A 508 -9.10 10.36 2.99
C VAL A 508 -7.99 10.82 3.92
N SER A 509 -8.29 10.94 5.19
CA SER A 509 -7.31 11.24 6.22
C SER A 509 -7.68 10.60 7.55
N SER A 510 -6.72 10.47 8.44
CA SER A 510 -6.94 9.94 9.79
C SER A 510 -6.26 10.78 10.86
N GLU A 511 -6.79 10.67 12.07
CA GLU A 511 -6.13 11.17 13.28
C GLU A 511 -6.34 10.20 14.42
N THR A 512 -5.28 10.00 15.22
CA THR A 512 -5.29 9.15 16.40
C THR A 512 -4.98 9.97 17.63
N LYS A 513 -5.81 9.83 18.65
CA LYS A 513 -5.67 10.51 19.95
C LYS A 513 -5.85 9.49 21.09
N LYS A 514 -5.59 9.93 22.31
CA LYS A 514 -5.90 9.15 23.51
C LYS A 514 -7.41 8.88 23.57
N CYS A 515 -7.79 7.68 24.01
CA CYS A 515 -9.19 7.31 24.13
C CYS A 515 -9.81 7.91 25.40
N ASP A 516 -10.22 9.15 25.31
CA ASP A 516 -11.03 9.88 26.27
C ASP A 516 -11.98 10.83 25.51
N PHE A 517 -12.89 11.51 26.20
CA PHE A 517 -13.89 12.38 25.56
C PHE A 517 -13.26 13.46 24.68
N SER A 518 -12.24 14.16 25.21
CA SER A 518 -11.52 15.20 24.48
C SER A 518 -10.78 14.65 23.27
N GLY A 519 -10.09 13.53 23.45
CA GLY A 519 -9.40 12.84 22.38
C GLY A 519 -10.32 12.35 21.26
N GLY A 520 -11.54 11.91 21.60
CA GLY A 520 -12.56 11.57 20.60
C GLY A 520 -13.00 12.76 19.75
N ILE A 521 -13.25 13.93 20.37
CA ILE A 521 -13.54 15.18 19.65
C ILE A 521 -12.36 15.61 18.81
N ASP A 522 -11.15 15.63 19.37
CA ASP A 522 -9.95 16.08 18.69
C ASP A 522 -9.58 15.19 17.51
N ALA A 523 -9.70 13.89 17.64
CA ALA A 523 -9.47 12.96 16.52
C ALA A 523 -10.45 13.24 15.37
N ALA A 524 -11.74 13.38 15.69
CA ALA A 524 -12.80 13.64 14.71
C ALA A 524 -12.62 15.00 14.01
N VAL A 525 -12.43 16.08 14.78
CA VAL A 525 -12.26 17.44 14.23
C VAL A 525 -10.97 17.52 13.40
N THR A 526 -9.85 16.97 13.88
CA THR A 526 -8.58 17.03 13.14
C THR A 526 -8.62 16.23 11.86
N ALA A 527 -9.17 15.00 11.86
CA ALA A 527 -9.31 14.19 10.66
C ALA A 527 -10.17 14.90 9.60
N LEU A 528 -11.28 15.54 10.03
CA LEU A 528 -12.15 16.29 9.14
C LEU A 528 -11.47 17.57 8.62
N SER A 529 -10.76 18.30 9.49
CA SER A 529 -9.98 19.47 9.08
C SER A 529 -8.94 19.15 8.03
N LYS A 530 -8.25 18.01 8.14
CA LYS A 530 -7.26 17.55 7.14
C LYS A 530 -7.91 17.32 5.77
N VAL A 531 -9.08 16.69 5.73
CA VAL A 531 -9.82 16.44 4.49
C VAL A 531 -10.32 17.74 3.89
N TYR A 532 -10.93 18.63 4.68
CA TYR A 532 -11.45 19.89 4.18
C TYR A 532 -10.36 20.89 3.79
N SER A 533 -9.22 20.92 4.51
CA SER A 533 -8.07 21.74 4.12
C SER A 533 -7.45 21.33 2.78
N SER A 534 -7.64 20.09 2.35
CA SER A 534 -7.20 19.65 1.02
C SER A 534 -8.17 19.98 -0.12
N GLY A 535 -9.25 20.69 0.17
CA GLY A 535 -10.26 21.11 -0.81
C GLY A 535 -11.43 20.13 -0.99
N ALA A 536 -11.58 19.16 -0.08
CA ALA A 536 -12.78 18.32 -0.08
C ALA A 536 -13.99 19.03 0.49
N GLU A 537 -15.17 18.58 0.10
CA GLU A 537 -16.45 19.16 0.45
C GLU A 537 -17.43 18.10 0.99
N SER A 538 -18.50 18.56 1.66
CA SER A 538 -19.61 17.69 2.05
C SER A 538 -20.26 17.00 0.84
N PRO A 539 -20.77 15.75 0.98
CA PRO A 539 -20.89 15.00 2.23
C PRO A 539 -19.59 14.32 2.67
N ALA A 540 -19.42 14.14 3.97
CA ALA A 540 -18.30 13.45 4.58
C ALA A 540 -18.76 12.33 5.51
N ALA A 541 -17.88 11.36 5.76
CA ALA A 541 -18.14 10.25 6.68
C ALA A 541 -16.93 9.97 7.57
N PHE A 542 -17.20 9.41 8.75
CA PHE A 542 -16.21 8.87 9.68
C PHE A 542 -16.24 7.36 9.72
N SER A 543 -15.08 6.77 9.95
CA SER A 543 -14.88 5.43 10.44
C SER A 543 -14.06 5.53 11.72
N ILE A 544 -14.45 4.79 12.76
CA ILE A 544 -13.90 4.93 14.11
C ILE A 544 -13.32 3.60 14.56
N ASN A 545 -12.07 3.59 15.00
CA ASN A 545 -11.41 2.48 15.65
C ASN A 545 -11.05 2.84 17.09
N VAL A 546 -11.40 1.97 18.02
CA VAL A 546 -11.05 2.11 19.43
C VAL A 546 -10.27 0.87 19.88
N PHE A 547 -9.11 1.10 20.47
CA PHE A 547 -8.36 0.12 21.24
C PHE A 547 -8.34 0.55 22.69
N CYS A 548 -8.98 -0.18 23.57
CA CYS A 548 -8.96 0.12 24.99
C CYS A 548 -9.39 -1.09 25.79
N ASP A 549 -8.67 -1.42 26.88
CA ASP A 549 -9.06 -2.45 27.85
C ASP A 549 -9.96 -1.89 28.96
N GLU A 550 -10.02 -0.56 29.10
CA GLU A 550 -10.88 0.15 30.05
C GLU A 550 -12.21 0.55 29.39
N ASP A 551 -13.28 -0.22 29.68
CA ASP A 551 -14.62 -0.02 29.06
C ASP A 551 -15.15 1.42 29.19
N GLU A 552 -14.87 2.12 30.28
CA GLU A 552 -15.34 3.49 30.49
C GLU A 552 -14.61 4.48 29.57
N LYS A 553 -13.29 4.35 29.41
CA LYS A 553 -12.52 5.19 28.49
C LYS A 553 -12.91 4.95 27.05
N ALA A 554 -13.17 3.69 26.68
CA ALA A 554 -13.68 3.35 25.35
C ALA A 554 -15.01 4.08 25.09
N LYS A 555 -15.91 4.08 26.03
CA LYS A 555 -17.20 4.80 25.96
C LYS A 555 -17.01 6.31 25.88
N GLU A 556 -16.12 6.89 26.69
CA GLU A 556 -15.81 8.32 26.64
C GLU A 556 -15.26 8.75 25.29
N GLY A 557 -14.27 8.00 24.74
CA GLY A 557 -13.72 8.26 23.41
C GLY A 557 -14.78 8.21 22.32
N LEU A 558 -15.63 7.16 22.34
CA LEU A 558 -16.76 7.04 21.41
C LEU A 558 -17.76 8.20 21.58
N LEU A 559 -18.11 8.57 22.81
CA LEU A 559 -19.01 9.70 23.07
C LEU A 559 -18.44 11.00 22.47
N GLY A 560 -17.13 11.26 22.63
CA GLY A 560 -16.46 12.43 22.04
C GLY A 560 -16.54 12.44 20.52
N ALA A 561 -16.16 11.34 19.86
CA ALA A 561 -16.19 11.23 18.41
C ALA A 561 -17.62 11.32 17.84
N MET A 562 -18.58 10.65 18.47
CA MET A 562 -20.01 10.73 18.09
C MET A 562 -20.59 12.13 18.31
N THR A 563 -20.16 12.84 19.37
CA THR A 563 -20.57 14.23 19.62
C THR A 563 -20.11 15.14 18.47
N ALA A 564 -18.86 15.00 18.04
CA ALA A 564 -18.35 15.75 16.88
C ALA A 564 -19.09 15.37 15.59
N ALA A 565 -19.27 14.08 15.30
CA ALA A 565 -19.97 13.60 14.11
C ALA A 565 -21.40 14.16 14.02
N LYS A 566 -22.19 14.04 15.09
CA LYS A 566 -23.59 14.48 15.12
C LYS A 566 -23.75 15.99 15.00
N ASN A 567 -22.86 16.77 15.62
CA ASN A 567 -22.91 18.25 15.55
C ASN A 567 -22.44 18.80 14.20
N LEU A 568 -21.52 18.12 13.54
CA LEU A 568 -20.98 18.52 12.23
C LEU A 568 -21.75 17.90 11.05
N GLY A 569 -22.75 17.08 11.30
CA GLY A 569 -23.55 16.43 10.25
C GLY A 569 -22.77 15.37 9.47
N ILE A 570 -21.81 14.71 10.11
CA ILE A 570 -20.95 13.71 9.49
C ILE A 570 -21.54 12.33 9.72
N SER A 571 -21.67 11.56 8.65
CA SER A 571 -22.11 10.16 8.70
C SER A 571 -21.07 9.28 9.37
N VAL A 572 -21.48 8.28 10.17
CA VAL A 572 -20.57 7.27 10.72
C VAL A 572 -20.72 5.99 9.90
N SER A 573 -19.73 5.66 9.10
CA SER A 573 -19.74 4.54 8.17
C SER A 573 -19.54 3.20 8.86
N ASP A 574 -18.61 3.13 9.82
CA ASP A 574 -18.31 1.93 10.58
C ASP A 574 -17.63 2.28 11.91
N VAL A 575 -17.76 1.38 12.87
CA VAL A 575 -17.13 1.48 14.20
C VAL A 575 -16.53 0.12 14.52
N ASN A 576 -15.30 0.13 15.02
CA ASN A 576 -14.62 -1.06 15.54
C ASN A 576 -14.13 -0.76 16.96
N VAL A 577 -14.44 -1.66 17.88
CA VAL A 577 -14.02 -1.59 19.28
C VAL A 577 -13.34 -2.89 19.63
N GLU A 578 -12.07 -2.81 19.97
CA GLU A 578 -11.27 -3.97 20.36
C GLU A 578 -10.66 -3.72 21.73
N LYS A 579 -10.56 -4.81 22.51
CA LYS A 579 -9.78 -4.80 23.74
C LYS A 579 -8.31 -4.79 23.36
N GLY A 580 -7.60 -3.79 23.81
CA GLY A 580 -6.16 -3.63 23.60
C GLY A 580 -5.53 -2.96 24.82
N SER A 581 -4.24 -3.16 25.01
CA SER A 581 -3.50 -2.55 26.12
C SER A 581 -3.27 -1.06 25.90
N SER A 582 -3.44 -0.57 24.68
CA SER A 582 -3.36 0.84 24.32
C SER A 582 -4.73 1.51 24.46
N CYS A 583 -4.78 2.67 25.10
CA CYS A 583 -6.01 3.47 25.16
C CYS A 583 -6.00 4.52 24.04
N ALA A 584 -6.32 4.11 22.82
CA ALA A 584 -6.29 4.96 21.62
C ALA A 584 -7.63 4.96 20.86
N ILE A 585 -7.98 6.10 20.29
CA ILE A 585 -9.09 6.25 19.34
C ILE A 585 -8.58 6.86 18.04
N THR A 586 -8.90 6.21 16.93
CA THR A 586 -8.60 6.70 15.59
C THR A 586 -9.89 7.02 14.85
N VAL A 587 -9.99 8.23 14.31
CA VAL A 587 -11.06 8.61 13.40
C VAL A 587 -10.48 8.78 12.00
N VAL A 588 -11.09 8.10 11.03
CA VAL A 588 -10.80 8.26 9.60
C VAL A 588 -11.91 9.07 8.96
N ALA A 589 -11.57 10.22 8.39
CA ALA A 589 -12.50 11.07 7.65
C ALA A 589 -12.37 10.82 6.15
N THR A 590 -13.52 10.76 5.48
CA THR A 590 -13.64 10.57 4.04
C THR A 590 -14.60 11.59 3.48
N ALA A 591 -14.23 12.29 2.40
CA ALA A 591 -15.11 13.24 1.69
C ALA A 591 -14.76 13.32 0.21
N PHE A 592 -15.70 13.83 -0.61
CA PHE A 592 -15.45 14.03 -2.03
C PHE A 592 -14.66 15.30 -2.31
N THR A 593 -13.81 15.27 -3.34
CA THR A 593 -13.12 16.44 -3.89
C THR A 593 -13.10 16.39 -5.41
N SER A 594 -13.04 17.55 -6.05
CA SER A 594 -12.79 17.64 -7.49
C SER A 594 -11.31 17.84 -7.78
N GLY A 595 -10.84 17.39 -8.96
CA GLY A 595 -9.47 17.59 -9.41
C GLY A 595 -9.00 19.04 -9.35
N ASN A 596 -9.83 19.96 -9.79
CA ASN A 596 -9.54 21.38 -9.82
C ASN A 596 -9.66 22.10 -8.45
N GLY A 597 -10.25 21.47 -7.44
CA GLY A 597 -10.47 22.01 -6.10
C GLY A 597 -9.43 21.58 -5.06
N ALA A 598 -8.57 20.63 -5.41
CA ALA A 598 -7.62 20.10 -4.46
C ALA A 598 -6.39 21.01 -4.30
N ILE A 599 -5.92 21.14 -3.05
CA ILE A 599 -4.69 21.85 -2.70
C ILE A 599 -3.79 20.99 -1.80
N SER A 600 -2.49 21.27 -1.82
CA SER A 600 -1.48 20.58 -1.03
C SER A 600 -1.39 21.17 0.38
N SER A 601 -0.99 20.34 1.35
CA SER A 601 -0.58 20.77 2.67
C SER A 601 0.90 21.16 2.74
N THR A 602 1.65 20.96 1.66
CA THR A 602 3.07 21.30 1.54
C THR A 602 3.23 22.65 0.84
N PHE A 603 3.92 23.59 1.48
CA PHE A 603 4.06 24.93 0.95
C PHE A 603 5.10 24.97 -0.19
N SER A 604 4.71 25.54 -1.32
CA SER A 604 5.55 25.66 -2.53
C SER A 604 5.71 27.09 -3.04
N LYS A 605 5.06 28.05 -2.39
CA LYS A 605 5.07 29.48 -2.77
C LYS A 605 5.26 30.35 -1.55
N LYS A 606 5.76 31.56 -1.76
CA LYS A 606 5.81 32.59 -0.73
C LYS A 606 4.41 33.13 -0.46
N GLY A 607 4.19 33.60 0.76
CA GLY A 607 2.91 34.23 1.16
C GLY A 607 2.78 34.35 2.65
N LYS A 608 1.71 34.96 3.06
CA LYS A 608 1.32 35.06 4.48
C LYS A 608 0.74 33.78 4.98
N LEU A 609 1.21 33.32 6.13
CA LEU A 609 0.68 32.16 6.83
C LEU A 609 -0.33 32.63 7.86
N LEU A 610 -1.57 32.20 7.72
CA LEU A 610 -2.69 32.57 8.57
C LEU A 610 -3.27 31.35 9.26
N ARG A 611 -3.71 31.52 10.52
CA ARG A 611 -4.39 30.47 11.31
C ARG A 611 -5.85 30.83 11.49
N ILE A 612 -6.72 29.85 11.27
CA ILE A 612 -8.15 29.92 11.61
C ILE A 612 -8.37 29.02 12.82
N LYS A 613 -8.62 29.66 13.99
CA LYS A 613 -8.75 28.95 15.25
C LYS A 613 -10.14 28.33 15.38
N LEU A 614 -10.22 27.03 15.54
CA LEU A 614 -11.49 26.29 15.63
C LEU A 614 -12.06 26.22 17.05
N LYS A 615 -11.19 26.07 18.05
CA LYS A 615 -11.58 25.82 19.44
C LYS A 615 -11.01 26.90 20.35
N ASN A 616 -11.62 27.08 21.50
CA ASN A 616 -11.08 27.88 22.60
C ASN A 616 -10.52 26.90 23.67
N GLU A 617 -9.79 27.44 24.65
CA GLU A 617 -9.36 26.66 25.81
C GLU A 617 -10.59 26.04 26.50
N ASN A 618 -10.53 24.70 26.69
CA ASN A 618 -11.56 23.92 27.38
C ASN A 618 -13.00 24.09 26.87
N PHE A 619 -13.17 24.63 25.65
CA PHE A 619 -14.50 24.91 25.09
C PHE A 619 -14.55 24.67 23.58
N VAL A 620 -15.53 23.86 23.15
CA VAL A 620 -15.78 23.53 21.76
C VAL A 620 -17.12 24.13 21.31
N ASP A 621 -17.09 25.02 20.30
CA ASP A 621 -18.28 25.60 19.67
C ASP A 621 -18.43 25.02 18.23
N PHE A 622 -19.36 24.10 18.04
CA PHE A 622 -19.56 23.45 16.75
C PHE A 622 -20.15 24.39 15.68
N ASP A 623 -20.87 25.45 16.03
CA ASP A 623 -21.29 26.46 15.05
C ASP A 623 -20.07 27.25 14.52
N LYS A 624 -19.10 27.56 15.38
CA LYS A 624 -17.84 28.21 14.99
C LYS A 624 -17.02 27.31 14.07
N ILE A 625 -16.88 26.02 14.41
CA ILE A 625 -16.15 25.05 13.58
C ILE A 625 -16.80 24.94 12.20
N THR A 626 -18.12 24.81 12.11
CA THR A 626 -18.85 24.73 10.84
C THR A 626 -18.64 26.00 10.01
N ALA A 627 -18.68 27.18 10.62
CA ALA A 627 -18.43 28.44 9.93
C ALA A 627 -17.00 28.56 9.40
N ALA A 628 -16.00 28.06 10.16
CA ALA A 628 -14.60 28.05 9.75
C ALA A 628 -14.37 27.10 8.53
N TYR A 629 -14.99 25.92 8.54
CA TYR A 629 -14.91 25.00 7.39
C TYR A 629 -15.57 25.60 6.14
N ALA A 630 -16.74 26.22 6.28
CA ALA A 630 -17.42 26.90 5.17
C ALA A 630 -16.54 28.02 4.57
N LEU A 631 -15.93 28.85 5.43
CA LEU A 631 -14.99 29.90 5.01
C LEU A 631 -13.79 29.32 4.29
N SER A 632 -13.11 28.32 4.86
CA SER A 632 -11.94 27.68 4.26
C SER A 632 -12.27 27.11 2.88
N GLY A 633 -13.37 26.36 2.76
CA GLY A 633 -13.81 25.79 1.48
C GLY A 633 -14.12 26.87 0.43
N GLU A 634 -14.76 27.98 0.83
CA GLU A 634 -14.98 29.12 -0.06
C GLU A 634 -13.68 29.77 -0.54
N LEU A 635 -12.74 30.00 0.36
CA LEU A 635 -11.43 30.60 0.02
C LEU A 635 -10.62 29.70 -0.93
N ILE A 636 -10.67 28.39 -0.73
CA ILE A 636 -10.02 27.41 -1.63
C ILE A 636 -10.68 27.46 -3.02
N ARG A 637 -12.02 27.40 -3.09
CA ARG A 637 -12.79 27.46 -4.35
C ARG A 637 -12.54 28.76 -5.12
N LEU A 638 -12.40 29.87 -4.41
CA LEU A 638 -12.06 31.18 -4.98
C LEU A 638 -10.57 31.34 -5.31
N ARG A 639 -9.73 30.27 -5.10
CA ARG A 639 -8.29 30.28 -5.33
C ARG A 639 -7.54 31.39 -4.55
N LYS A 640 -8.04 31.72 -3.36
CA LYS A 640 -7.41 32.67 -2.44
C LYS A 640 -6.37 32.03 -1.54
N VAL A 641 -6.40 30.70 -1.44
CA VAL A 641 -5.48 29.87 -0.67
C VAL A 641 -4.65 29.06 -1.64
N SER A 642 -3.33 29.13 -1.52
CA SER A 642 -2.39 28.39 -2.36
C SER A 642 -1.98 27.04 -1.80
N ALA A 643 -2.05 26.87 -0.47
CA ALA A 643 -1.83 25.64 0.26
C ALA A 643 -2.49 25.75 1.64
N ALA A 644 -2.86 24.63 2.25
CA ALA A 644 -3.40 24.60 3.60
C ALA A 644 -2.96 23.37 4.37
N THR A 645 -2.60 23.57 5.63
CA THR A 645 -2.27 22.50 6.57
C THR A 645 -3.13 22.59 7.83
N VAL A 646 -2.96 21.67 8.76
CA VAL A 646 -3.75 21.54 9.98
C VAL A 646 -2.81 21.37 11.17
N VAL A 647 -3.13 22.01 12.28
CA VAL A 647 -2.41 21.76 13.54
C VAL A 647 -2.74 20.36 14.03
N LYS A 648 -1.73 19.51 14.18
CA LYS A 648 -1.81 18.12 14.65
C LYS A 648 -1.12 17.97 16.00
N GLU A 649 0.10 18.43 16.10
CA GLU A 649 0.92 18.46 17.30
C GLU A 649 0.99 19.87 17.89
N SER A 650 1.49 20.82 17.13
CA SER A 650 1.56 22.23 17.52
C SER A 650 1.68 23.13 16.30
N LEU A 651 1.24 24.37 16.41
CA LEU A 651 1.29 25.34 15.33
C LEU A 651 2.72 25.52 14.77
N ALA A 652 3.71 25.69 15.66
CA ALA A 652 5.10 25.91 15.24
C ALA A 652 5.67 24.69 14.49
N THR A 653 5.42 23.49 15.01
CA THR A 653 5.94 22.24 14.42
C THR A 653 5.28 21.94 13.09
N ASP A 654 3.95 21.98 13.00
CA ASP A 654 3.21 21.62 11.80
C ASP A 654 3.42 22.62 10.65
N ALA A 655 3.56 23.91 10.96
CA ALA A 655 3.91 24.94 9.98
C ALA A 655 5.32 24.73 9.40
N ILE A 656 6.30 24.39 10.24
CA ILE A 656 7.66 24.08 9.81
C ILE A 656 7.66 22.82 8.94
N ILE A 657 7.00 21.73 9.35
CA ILE A 657 6.90 20.49 8.57
C ILE A 657 6.37 20.79 7.16
N SER A 658 5.32 21.61 7.04
CA SER A 658 4.73 21.96 5.74
C SER A 658 5.68 22.74 4.82
N CYS A 659 6.73 23.36 5.35
CA CYS A 659 7.79 24.02 4.55
C CYS A 659 8.85 23.05 4.04
N LEU A 660 9.15 21.95 4.77
CA LEU A 660 10.30 21.08 4.49
C LEU A 660 10.23 20.43 3.12
N GLY A 661 9.03 19.99 2.70
CA GLY A 661 8.85 19.22 1.46
C GLY A 661 9.31 19.95 0.19
N ASN A 662 9.28 21.28 0.16
CA ASN A 662 9.72 22.10 -0.97
C ASN A 662 10.93 22.99 -0.64
N GLY A 663 11.54 22.82 0.52
CA GLY A 663 12.68 23.63 0.95
C GLY A 663 12.32 25.11 1.17
N MET A 664 11.10 25.37 1.63
CA MET A 664 10.65 26.70 2.01
C MET A 664 11.14 27.03 3.41
N GLY A 665 11.11 28.32 3.77
CA GLY A 665 11.36 28.82 5.11
C GLY A 665 10.13 29.51 5.69
N LEU A 666 10.22 29.86 6.98
CA LEU A 666 9.15 30.57 7.68
C LEU A 666 9.76 31.56 8.67
N GLU A 667 9.29 32.80 8.63
CA GLU A 667 9.56 33.82 9.61
C GLU A 667 8.29 34.04 10.44
N PHE A 668 8.34 33.65 11.72
CA PHE A 668 7.20 33.82 12.63
C PHE A 668 7.02 35.28 13.01
N PHE A 669 5.76 35.72 13.13
CA PHE A 669 5.43 37.03 13.62
C PHE A 669 5.25 37.08 15.15
N GLY A 670 5.87 38.08 15.79
CA GLY A 670 5.83 38.19 17.22
C GLY A 670 6.65 37.14 17.96
N PHE A 671 6.40 37.02 19.25
CA PHE A 671 7.12 36.08 20.10
C PHE A 671 6.52 34.69 20.05
N VAL A 672 7.33 33.72 19.63
CA VAL A 672 6.99 32.31 19.64
C VAL A 672 7.13 31.76 21.06
N GLY A 673 6.02 31.72 21.79
CA GLY A 673 5.92 31.22 23.16
C GLY A 673 5.07 29.96 23.28
N GLU A 674 4.61 29.67 24.49
CA GLU A 674 3.83 28.47 24.83
C GLU A 674 2.62 28.25 23.91
N SER A 675 1.88 29.31 23.55
CA SER A 675 0.71 29.23 22.65
C SER A 675 0.99 28.68 21.26
N HIS A 676 2.25 28.71 20.80
CA HIS A 676 2.66 28.11 19.52
C HIS A 676 2.95 26.62 19.63
N PHE A 677 3.08 26.10 20.85
CA PHE A 677 3.33 24.69 21.17
C PHE A 677 2.12 23.99 21.78
N GLU A 678 1.03 24.72 22.04
CA GLU A 678 -0.23 24.14 22.48
C GLU A 678 -0.82 23.23 21.40
N ASN A 679 -1.45 22.14 21.85
CA ASN A 679 -2.11 21.20 20.96
C ASN A 679 -3.52 21.73 20.59
N ASP A 680 -3.57 22.70 19.70
CA ASP A 680 -4.79 23.21 19.09
C ASP A 680 -5.22 22.32 17.90
N ALA A 681 -5.29 21.02 18.14
CA ALA A 681 -5.57 20.00 17.12
C ALA A 681 -6.83 20.34 16.31
N GLY A 682 -6.66 20.34 15.00
CA GLY A 682 -7.71 20.63 14.03
C GLY A 682 -7.72 22.07 13.50
N ASP A 683 -7.05 23.03 14.13
CA ASP A 683 -6.98 24.40 13.61
C ASP A 683 -6.42 24.42 12.18
N LEU A 684 -7.03 25.24 11.31
CA LEU A 684 -6.63 25.35 9.92
C LEU A 684 -5.52 26.41 9.77
N VAL A 685 -4.51 26.08 9.01
CA VAL A 685 -3.38 26.95 8.68
C VAL A 685 -3.31 27.11 7.17
N ILE A 686 -3.56 28.30 6.67
CA ILE A 686 -3.68 28.61 5.24
C ILE A 686 -2.55 29.52 4.75
N LEU A 687 -2.06 29.25 3.56
CA LEU A 687 -1.07 30.08 2.87
C LEU A 687 -1.77 30.93 1.79
N THR A 688 -1.65 32.25 1.89
CA THR A 688 -2.33 33.21 1.02
C THR A 688 -1.47 34.40 0.65
N ASN A 689 -1.79 35.04 -0.49
CA ASN A 689 -1.29 36.37 -0.85
C ASN A 689 -2.39 37.45 -0.74
N ASP A 690 -3.58 37.12 -0.25
CA ASP A 690 -4.66 38.08 -0.07
C ASP A 690 -4.61 38.68 1.36
N GLU A 691 -3.93 39.81 1.48
CA GLU A 691 -3.77 40.51 2.79
C GLU A 691 -5.07 40.93 3.45
N ARG A 692 -6.20 41.02 2.71
CA ARG A 692 -7.50 41.38 3.25
C ARG A 692 -8.02 40.35 4.24
N LEU A 693 -7.55 39.10 4.16
CA LEU A 693 -7.94 38.03 5.08
C LEU A 693 -7.47 38.28 6.52
N THR A 694 -6.41 39.07 6.72
CA THR A 694 -5.93 39.46 8.08
C THR A 694 -6.91 40.34 8.84
N ALA A 695 -7.90 40.93 8.18
CA ALA A 695 -8.92 41.78 8.83
C ALA A 695 -10.04 40.97 9.53
N TYR A 696 -10.13 39.64 9.31
CA TYR A 696 -11.12 38.81 9.99
C TYR A 696 -10.72 38.56 11.47
N PRO A 697 -11.56 38.80 12.45
CA PRO A 697 -11.18 38.78 13.87
C PRO A 697 -10.87 37.40 14.44
N PHE A 698 -11.18 36.30 13.68
CA PHE A 698 -10.89 34.94 14.07
C PHE A 698 -9.74 34.32 13.23
N ILE A 699 -9.07 35.16 12.41
CA ILE A 699 -7.88 34.77 11.64
C ILE A 699 -6.67 35.45 12.29
N GLU A 700 -5.70 34.62 12.67
CA GLU A 700 -4.44 35.06 13.27
C GLU A 700 -3.33 35.00 12.22
N THR A 701 -2.46 36.01 12.15
CA THR A 701 -1.26 35.97 11.33
C THR A 701 -0.17 35.20 12.05
N VAL A 702 0.35 34.15 11.44
CA VAL A 702 1.40 33.30 11.99
C VAL A 702 2.78 33.76 11.58
N GLY A 703 2.94 34.19 10.33
CA GLY A 703 4.23 34.59 9.78
C GLY A 703 4.23 34.69 8.26
N ASP A 704 5.43 34.81 7.69
CA ASP A 704 5.66 34.84 6.25
C ASP A 704 6.45 33.60 5.79
N VAL A 705 5.89 32.87 4.85
CA VAL A 705 6.60 31.76 4.16
C VAL A 705 7.52 32.35 3.10
N THR A 706 8.78 31.93 3.14
CA THR A 706 9.87 32.43 2.28
C THR A 706 10.50 31.32 1.43
N ASP A 707 11.27 31.70 0.41
CA ASP A 707 12.03 30.78 -0.44
C ASP A 707 13.45 30.48 0.08
N ILE A 708 13.78 30.98 1.27
CA ILE A 708 15.06 30.69 1.92
C ILE A 708 14.84 29.59 2.96
N PRO A 709 15.49 28.42 2.87
CA PRO A 709 15.23 27.24 3.71
C PRO A 709 15.75 27.40 5.14
N LYS A 710 15.19 28.34 5.87
CA LYS A 710 15.46 28.62 7.28
C LYS A 710 14.21 29.06 8.02
N PHE A 711 14.15 28.82 9.31
CA PHE A 711 13.07 29.20 10.19
C PHE A 711 13.57 30.23 11.20
N ILE A 712 12.95 31.42 11.22
CA ILE A 712 13.27 32.47 12.18
C ILE A 712 12.29 32.34 13.33
N ILE A 713 12.83 32.01 14.51
CA ILE A 713 12.09 31.76 15.74
C ILE A 713 12.67 32.71 16.81
N ASN A 714 11.95 33.74 17.11
CA ASN A 714 12.46 34.85 17.95
C ASN A 714 13.81 35.36 17.41
N ASP A 715 14.84 35.43 18.25
CA ASP A 715 16.19 35.89 17.90
C ASP A 715 17.08 34.76 17.32
N THR A 716 16.51 33.55 17.10
CA THR A 716 17.28 32.39 16.64
C THR A 716 16.88 31.93 15.24
N THR A 717 17.80 31.28 14.56
CA THR A 717 17.58 30.69 13.25
C THR A 717 17.74 29.16 13.33
N LEU A 718 16.72 28.43 12.87
CA LEU A 718 16.78 27.00 12.62
C LEU A 718 16.95 26.76 11.11
N ARG A 719 18.01 26.07 10.70
CA ARG A 719 18.21 25.70 9.32
C ARG A 719 17.29 24.50 8.95
N ALA A 720 16.81 24.48 7.73
CA ALA A 720 15.93 23.42 7.26
C ALA A 720 16.58 22.03 7.29
N ASP A 721 17.91 21.95 6.99
CA ASP A 721 18.66 20.68 7.06
C ASP A 721 18.69 20.09 8.49
N ALA A 722 18.86 20.91 9.51
CA ALA A 722 18.81 20.47 10.90
C ALA A 722 17.38 20.00 11.30
N ALA A 723 16.35 20.68 10.82
CA ALA A 723 14.96 20.27 11.04
C ALA A 723 14.67 18.92 10.33
N VAL A 724 15.12 18.73 9.10
CA VAL A 724 15.00 17.47 8.35
C VAL A 724 15.70 16.33 9.07
N THR A 725 16.93 16.56 9.56
CA THR A 725 17.67 15.56 10.33
C THR A 725 16.90 15.13 11.57
N ALA A 726 16.40 16.08 12.36
CA ALA A 726 15.59 15.78 13.55
C ALA A 726 14.29 15.04 13.20
N TYR A 727 13.61 15.46 12.13
CA TYR A 727 12.35 14.88 11.68
C TYR A 727 12.49 13.41 11.22
N ASN A 728 13.62 13.04 10.59
CA ASN A 728 13.87 11.67 10.12
C ASN A 728 14.49 10.75 11.19
N ALA A 729 15.20 11.30 12.19
CA ALA A 729 16.04 10.53 13.10
C ALA A 729 15.35 9.37 13.85
N PRO A 730 14.10 9.50 14.38
CA PRO A 730 13.51 8.46 15.22
C PRO A 730 13.33 7.11 14.51
N PHE A 731 12.98 7.13 13.23
CA PHE A 731 12.71 5.90 12.46
C PHE A 731 13.81 5.53 11.46
N ALA A 732 14.87 6.35 11.32
CA ALA A 732 15.94 6.12 10.35
C ALA A 732 16.65 4.77 10.53
N LYS A 733 16.82 4.30 11.77
CA LYS A 733 17.45 3.00 12.05
C LYS A 733 16.61 1.80 11.64
N TYR A 734 15.27 1.95 11.61
CA TYR A 734 14.34 0.88 11.25
C TYR A 734 13.94 0.94 9.78
N PHE A 735 13.75 2.15 9.26
CA PHE A 735 13.36 2.43 7.88
C PHE A 735 14.35 3.38 7.24
N PRO A 736 15.60 2.96 6.99
CA PRO A 736 16.59 3.82 6.39
C PRO A 736 16.12 4.26 4.98
N THR A 737 16.26 5.54 4.68
CA THR A 737 16.01 6.12 3.36
C THR A 737 17.26 6.12 2.49
N GLU A 738 18.42 5.93 3.11
CA GLU A 738 19.73 5.93 2.47
C GLU A 738 20.42 4.57 2.70
N ALA A 739 21.21 4.13 1.75
CA ALA A 739 22.10 3.00 1.84
C ALA A 739 23.48 3.42 1.30
N TYR A 740 24.49 2.59 1.54
CA TYR A 740 25.83 2.87 1.01
C TYR A 740 25.80 3.08 -0.50
N SER A 741 26.48 4.10 -1.01
CA SER A 741 26.56 4.44 -2.42
C SER A 741 27.94 4.98 -2.79
N GLU A 742 28.31 4.80 -4.06
CA GLU A 742 29.63 5.19 -4.58
C GLU A 742 29.69 6.63 -5.11
N GLY A 743 28.68 7.45 -4.87
CA GLY A 743 28.65 8.86 -5.32
C GLY A 743 28.17 9.05 -6.77
N TYR A 744 28.84 9.90 -7.52
CA TYR A 744 28.42 10.29 -8.87
C TYR A 744 29.02 9.40 -9.95
N THR A 745 28.28 9.25 -11.05
CA THR A 745 28.77 8.68 -12.30
C THR A 745 28.64 9.69 -13.44
N LYS A 746 29.15 9.34 -14.62
CA LYS A 746 29.11 10.23 -15.77
C LYS A 746 27.71 10.34 -16.38
N ASN A 747 27.26 11.54 -16.68
CA ASN A 747 26.10 11.78 -17.54
C ASN A 747 26.34 11.21 -18.94
N LEU A 748 25.62 10.19 -19.33
CA LEU A 748 25.68 9.61 -20.66
C LEU A 748 24.82 10.42 -21.64
N GLY A 749 25.22 10.44 -22.91
CA GLY A 749 24.48 11.19 -23.92
C GLY A 749 24.89 10.79 -25.34
N ILE A 750 24.13 9.91 -25.99
CA ILE A 750 24.32 9.50 -27.37
C ILE A 750 23.06 9.78 -28.18
N SER A 751 23.17 10.65 -29.17
CA SER A 751 22.08 11.06 -30.04
C SER A 751 22.15 10.41 -31.41
N PHE A 752 21.08 9.82 -31.86
CA PHE A 752 20.91 9.31 -33.21
C PHE A 752 19.97 10.21 -33.98
N THR A 753 20.43 10.69 -35.15
CA THR A 753 19.64 11.64 -35.97
C THR A 753 18.59 10.96 -36.83
N LYS A 754 18.81 9.68 -37.19
CA LYS A 754 17.90 8.94 -38.04
C LYS A 754 16.85 8.24 -37.18
N LYS A 755 15.58 8.62 -37.31
CA LYS A 755 14.45 7.92 -36.69
C LYS A 755 14.26 6.55 -37.30
N LYS A 756 14.00 5.54 -36.48
CA LYS A 756 13.64 4.19 -36.93
C LYS A 756 12.17 4.16 -37.30
N ILE A 757 11.85 3.54 -38.41
CA ILE A 757 10.50 3.36 -38.94
C ILE A 757 10.35 1.87 -39.26
N CYS A 758 9.18 1.31 -39.01
CA CYS A 758 8.87 -0.08 -39.29
C CYS A 758 8.84 -0.35 -40.80
N GLY A 759 9.42 -1.47 -41.22
CA GLY A 759 9.35 -1.93 -42.59
C GLY A 759 7.95 -2.45 -42.99
N PHE A 760 7.08 -2.73 -42.01
CA PHE A 760 5.73 -3.25 -42.21
C PHE A 760 4.70 -2.32 -41.54
N PRO A 761 4.29 -1.22 -42.22
CA PRO A 761 3.40 -0.25 -41.60
C PRO A 761 2.01 -0.84 -41.31
N VAL A 762 1.45 -0.46 -40.15
CA VAL A 762 0.13 -0.87 -39.69
C VAL A 762 -0.61 0.35 -39.13
N SER A 763 -1.74 0.72 -39.74
CA SER A 763 -2.49 1.93 -39.37
C SER A 763 -2.97 1.94 -37.92
N ARG A 764 -3.27 0.78 -37.35
CA ARG A 764 -3.72 0.62 -35.97
C ARG A 764 -3.06 -0.61 -35.33
N PRO A 765 -1.83 -0.48 -34.85
CA PRO A 765 -1.07 -1.61 -34.30
C PRO A 765 -1.78 -2.22 -33.09
N LYS A 766 -1.65 -3.53 -32.97
CA LYS A 766 -2.18 -4.31 -31.86
C LYS A 766 -1.08 -4.50 -30.81
N VAL A 767 -1.47 -4.24 -29.56
CA VAL A 767 -0.62 -4.40 -28.37
C VAL A 767 -1.14 -5.57 -27.57
N PHE A 768 -0.30 -6.55 -27.33
CA PHE A 768 -0.61 -7.71 -26.52
C PHE A 768 0.00 -7.57 -25.13
N MET A 769 -0.81 -7.81 -24.10
CA MET A 769 -0.42 -7.81 -22.70
C MET A 769 -0.94 -9.08 -22.03
N PRO A 770 -0.08 -10.06 -21.71
CA PRO A 770 -0.48 -11.19 -20.88
C PRO A 770 -0.74 -10.73 -19.45
N ILE A 771 -1.81 -11.22 -18.83
CA ILE A 771 -2.21 -10.91 -17.45
C ILE A 771 -1.98 -12.16 -16.60
N PHE A 772 -1.29 -12.00 -15.49
CA PHE A 772 -1.10 -13.05 -14.49
C PHE A 772 -1.89 -12.74 -13.22
N ASP A 773 -1.44 -11.82 -12.38
CA ASP A 773 -2.07 -11.47 -11.12
C ASP A 773 -2.07 -9.96 -10.81
N THR A 774 -1.58 -9.11 -11.73
CA THR A 774 -1.33 -7.68 -11.48
C THR A 774 -2.41 -6.75 -12.01
N ALA A 775 -2.39 -5.48 -11.59
CA ALA A 775 -3.45 -4.49 -11.84
C ALA A 775 -3.03 -3.32 -12.75
N ASP A 776 -1.74 -3.18 -13.06
CA ASP A 776 -1.24 -2.01 -13.79
C ASP A 776 -1.50 -2.06 -15.30
N GLU A 777 -1.96 -3.18 -15.81
CA GLU A 777 -2.22 -3.38 -17.24
C GLU A 777 -3.33 -2.48 -17.78
N GLN A 778 -4.30 -2.12 -16.96
CA GLN A 778 -5.42 -1.28 -17.39
C GLN A 778 -4.94 0.13 -17.77
N GLU A 779 -4.05 0.73 -16.99
CA GLU A 779 -3.51 2.06 -17.28
C GLU A 779 -2.62 2.03 -18.53
N ILE A 780 -1.74 1.05 -18.64
CA ILE A 780 -0.90 0.86 -19.82
C ILE A 780 -1.77 0.67 -21.07
N ALA A 781 -2.82 -0.17 -20.97
CA ALA A 781 -3.79 -0.38 -22.05
C ALA A 781 -4.50 0.92 -22.44
N ARG A 782 -4.91 1.73 -21.46
CA ARG A 782 -5.54 3.03 -21.69
C ARG A 782 -4.62 3.95 -22.49
N ARG A 783 -3.35 4.05 -22.12
CA ARG A 783 -2.35 4.89 -22.81
C ARG A 783 -2.09 4.44 -24.24
N PHE A 784 -1.95 3.14 -24.48
CA PHE A 784 -1.82 2.64 -25.84
C PHE A 784 -3.07 2.92 -26.69
N ARG A 785 -4.27 2.77 -26.11
CA ARG A 785 -5.51 3.13 -26.81
C ARG A 785 -5.57 4.63 -27.14
N SER A 786 -5.19 5.49 -26.20
CA SER A 786 -5.08 6.95 -26.42
C SER A 786 -4.06 7.30 -27.51
N ALA A 787 -2.96 6.55 -27.62
CA ALA A 787 -1.98 6.68 -28.70
C ALA A 787 -2.47 6.14 -30.06
N GLY A 788 -3.64 5.49 -30.09
CA GLY A 788 -4.29 4.99 -31.29
C GLY A 788 -4.00 3.53 -31.64
N ALA A 789 -3.58 2.72 -30.67
CA ALA A 789 -3.43 1.27 -30.80
C ALA A 789 -4.74 0.52 -30.46
N ARG A 790 -4.77 -0.78 -30.74
CA ARG A 790 -5.71 -1.74 -30.15
C ARG A 790 -4.98 -2.56 -29.10
N THR A 791 -5.63 -2.82 -27.97
CA THR A 791 -5.05 -3.64 -26.90
C THR A 791 -5.76 -4.97 -26.80
N GLU A 792 -4.99 -6.05 -26.68
CA GLU A 792 -5.47 -7.42 -26.48
C GLU A 792 -4.86 -7.93 -25.19
N GLN A 793 -5.69 -8.46 -24.28
CA GLN A 793 -5.29 -8.98 -22.98
C GLN A 793 -5.72 -10.44 -22.88
N VAL A 794 -4.82 -11.30 -22.42
CA VAL A 794 -5.08 -12.72 -22.20
C VAL A 794 -4.69 -13.05 -20.76
N VAL A 795 -5.66 -13.50 -19.99
CA VAL A 795 -5.42 -14.01 -18.63
C VAL A 795 -4.82 -15.40 -18.72
N ILE A 796 -3.63 -15.59 -18.15
CA ILE A 796 -2.97 -16.88 -18.08
C ILE A 796 -3.53 -17.66 -16.90
N ARG A 797 -4.34 -18.68 -17.22
CA ARG A 797 -5.03 -19.51 -16.24
C ARG A 797 -4.18 -20.71 -15.90
N ASN A 798 -3.98 -20.96 -14.61
CA ASN A 798 -3.19 -22.07 -14.10
C ASN A 798 -3.93 -22.98 -13.10
N ASN A 799 -5.28 -22.87 -13.05
CA ASN A 799 -6.12 -23.66 -12.14
C ASN A 799 -6.06 -25.17 -12.44
N ASP A 800 -5.92 -25.55 -13.70
CA ASP A 800 -5.71 -26.92 -14.15
C ASP A 800 -4.91 -26.97 -15.46
N GLU A 801 -4.36 -28.14 -15.79
CA GLU A 801 -3.49 -28.35 -16.96
C GLU A 801 -4.18 -28.03 -18.29
N LYS A 802 -5.47 -28.30 -18.38
CA LYS A 802 -6.25 -28.06 -19.61
C LYS A 802 -6.46 -26.57 -19.85
N GLU A 803 -6.78 -25.81 -18.82
CA GLU A 803 -6.96 -24.36 -18.89
C GLU A 803 -5.61 -23.67 -19.14
N PHE A 804 -4.53 -24.19 -18.52
CA PHE A 804 -3.19 -23.68 -18.77
C PHE A 804 -2.78 -23.88 -20.23
N THR A 805 -2.92 -25.10 -20.78
CA THR A 805 -2.59 -25.41 -22.18
C THR A 805 -3.36 -24.48 -23.13
N LYS A 806 -4.65 -24.26 -22.91
CA LYS A 806 -5.43 -23.31 -23.70
C LYS A 806 -4.88 -21.90 -23.61
N SER A 807 -4.47 -21.46 -22.41
CA SER A 807 -3.90 -20.11 -22.21
C SER A 807 -2.59 -19.95 -22.98
N VAL A 808 -1.74 -20.99 -23.05
CA VAL A 808 -0.50 -21.00 -23.85
C VAL A 808 -0.78 -20.93 -25.34
N GLU A 809 -1.78 -21.69 -25.81
CA GLU A 809 -2.23 -21.65 -27.22
C GLU A 809 -2.78 -20.27 -27.57
N GLU A 810 -3.60 -19.70 -26.70
CA GLU A 810 -4.18 -18.36 -26.87
C GLU A 810 -3.10 -17.28 -26.86
N PHE A 811 -2.11 -17.38 -25.96
CA PHE A 811 -0.94 -16.50 -25.92
C PHE A 811 -0.20 -16.53 -27.27
N SER A 812 0.19 -17.71 -27.73
CA SER A 812 0.94 -17.87 -28.99
C SER A 812 0.13 -17.33 -30.18
N LYS A 813 -1.16 -17.64 -30.26
CA LYS A 813 -2.07 -17.18 -31.32
C LYS A 813 -2.22 -15.65 -31.30
N THR A 814 -2.35 -15.05 -30.12
CA THR A 814 -2.52 -13.60 -29.97
C THR A 814 -1.24 -12.88 -30.36
N LEU A 815 -0.08 -13.38 -29.89
CA LEU A 815 1.22 -12.80 -30.20
C LEU A 815 1.54 -12.80 -31.69
N LYS A 816 1.19 -13.87 -32.41
CA LYS A 816 1.34 -13.94 -33.87
C LYS A 816 0.59 -12.82 -34.63
N ASN A 817 -0.47 -12.30 -34.05
CA ASN A 817 -1.30 -11.25 -34.66
C ASN A 817 -1.01 -9.84 -34.13
N CYS A 818 -0.09 -9.68 -33.19
CA CYS A 818 0.27 -8.41 -32.58
C CYS A 818 1.55 -7.81 -33.16
N GLN A 819 1.72 -6.50 -32.97
CA GLN A 819 2.91 -5.74 -33.34
C GLN A 819 3.75 -5.37 -32.11
N ILE A 820 3.14 -5.30 -30.94
CA ILE A 820 3.78 -4.90 -29.70
C ILE A 820 3.46 -5.93 -28.63
N LEU A 821 4.49 -6.42 -27.92
CA LEU A 821 4.37 -7.21 -26.70
C LEU A 821 4.75 -6.34 -25.50
N VAL A 822 3.91 -6.30 -24.49
CA VAL A 822 4.20 -5.63 -23.21
C VAL A 822 4.23 -6.64 -22.09
N LEU A 823 5.35 -6.71 -21.42
CA LEU A 823 5.58 -7.54 -20.22
C LEU A 823 5.65 -6.58 -19.04
N ASN A 824 4.51 -6.41 -18.40
CA ASN A 824 4.38 -5.52 -17.26
C ASN A 824 4.17 -6.35 -16.01
N ASP A 825 5.09 -6.30 -15.11
CA ASP A 825 5.23 -7.20 -14.00
C ASP A 825 5.27 -8.68 -14.42
N GLY A 826 5.79 -9.49 -13.59
CA GLY A 826 5.86 -10.93 -13.87
C GLY A 826 5.90 -11.65 -12.54
N ASN A 827 5.47 -12.88 -12.59
CA ASN A 827 5.66 -13.80 -11.50
C ASN A 827 6.43 -15.04 -12.03
N LEU A 828 6.70 -15.95 -11.15
CA LEU A 828 7.37 -17.19 -11.47
C LEU A 828 6.74 -17.96 -12.66
N LEU A 829 5.41 -17.81 -12.85
CA LEU A 829 4.68 -18.44 -13.95
C LEU A 829 5.02 -17.81 -15.32
N LEU A 830 5.26 -16.49 -15.38
CA LEU A 830 5.72 -15.82 -16.60
C LEU A 830 7.09 -16.31 -16.99
N ASN A 831 8.03 -16.44 -16.03
CA ASN A 831 9.37 -16.97 -16.28
C ASN A 831 9.28 -18.39 -16.81
N ALA A 832 8.50 -19.26 -16.18
CA ALA A 832 8.27 -20.64 -16.61
C ALA A 832 7.67 -20.72 -18.03
N LEU A 833 6.73 -19.81 -18.36
CA LEU A 833 6.12 -19.75 -19.69
C LEU A 833 7.16 -19.41 -20.79
N PHE A 834 8.08 -18.47 -20.51
CA PHE A 834 9.13 -18.07 -21.46
C PHE A 834 10.26 -19.11 -21.60
N MET A 835 10.29 -20.14 -20.77
CA MET A 835 11.18 -21.30 -20.96
C MET A 835 10.68 -22.26 -22.05
N ARG A 836 9.41 -22.19 -22.41
CA ARG A 836 8.80 -23.08 -23.42
C ARG A 836 9.20 -22.69 -24.84
N ASP A 837 9.56 -23.70 -25.66
CA ASP A 837 10.04 -23.48 -27.03
C ASP A 837 9.00 -22.84 -27.95
N GLU A 838 7.70 -23.17 -27.79
CA GLU A 838 6.62 -22.57 -28.56
C GLU A 838 6.46 -21.08 -28.31
N ILE A 839 6.73 -20.62 -27.09
CA ILE A 839 6.66 -19.19 -26.71
C ILE A 839 7.91 -18.47 -27.24
N LYS A 840 9.09 -19.08 -27.11
CA LYS A 840 10.32 -18.53 -27.68
C LYS A 840 10.17 -18.34 -29.19
N ALA A 841 9.67 -19.33 -29.90
CA ALA A 841 9.42 -19.25 -31.34
C ALA A 841 8.42 -18.13 -31.71
N ALA A 842 7.35 -17.94 -30.91
CA ALA A 842 6.38 -16.90 -31.15
C ALA A 842 6.95 -15.48 -30.92
N VAL A 843 7.84 -15.32 -29.95
CA VAL A 843 8.55 -14.06 -29.69
C VAL A 843 9.57 -13.76 -30.80
N GLU A 844 10.30 -14.76 -31.26
CA GLU A 844 11.22 -14.62 -32.39
C GLU A 844 10.49 -14.27 -33.70
N GLU A 845 9.32 -14.87 -33.94
CA GLU A 845 8.44 -14.51 -35.06
C GLU A 845 7.97 -13.03 -34.97
N LEU A 846 7.59 -12.55 -33.78
CA LEU A 846 7.26 -11.15 -33.58
C LEU A 846 8.43 -10.21 -33.97
N LEU A 847 9.63 -10.51 -33.48
CA LEU A 847 10.84 -9.72 -33.77
C LEU A 847 11.24 -9.78 -35.27
N SER A 848 11.00 -10.92 -35.95
CA SER A 848 11.27 -11.05 -37.39
C SER A 848 10.37 -10.18 -38.27
N ARG A 849 9.19 -9.76 -37.72
CA ARG A 849 8.23 -8.86 -38.37
C ARG A 849 8.36 -7.41 -37.90
N ASP A 850 9.53 -6.97 -37.47
CA ASP A 850 9.79 -5.65 -36.90
C ASP A 850 8.97 -5.32 -35.64
N GLY A 851 8.51 -6.33 -34.91
CA GLY A 851 7.74 -6.13 -33.69
C GLY A 851 8.55 -5.45 -32.56
N LEU A 852 7.83 -4.81 -31.66
CA LEU A 852 8.38 -4.14 -30.49
C LEU A 852 8.09 -4.92 -29.21
N ILE A 853 9.03 -4.90 -28.25
CA ILE A 853 8.83 -5.45 -26.91
C ILE A 853 9.15 -4.39 -25.87
N LEU A 854 8.27 -4.26 -24.86
CA LEU A 854 8.45 -3.42 -23.69
C LEU A 854 8.41 -4.30 -22.44
N GLY A 855 9.48 -4.29 -21.64
CA GLY A 855 9.55 -4.95 -20.34
C GLY A 855 9.62 -3.89 -19.21
N VAL A 856 8.74 -4.02 -18.22
CA VAL A 856 8.63 -3.09 -17.09
C VAL A 856 8.78 -3.88 -15.80
N GLY A 857 9.62 -3.42 -14.86
CA GLY A 857 9.82 -4.08 -13.58
C GLY A 857 10.25 -5.54 -13.74
N GLN A 858 9.45 -6.50 -13.28
CA GLN A 858 9.74 -7.93 -13.44
C GLN A 858 9.74 -8.39 -14.90
N GLY A 859 8.98 -7.72 -15.78
CA GLY A 859 9.08 -7.93 -17.22
C GLY A 859 10.47 -7.56 -17.77
N PHE A 860 11.11 -6.53 -17.25
CA PHE A 860 12.50 -6.22 -17.59
C PHE A 860 13.47 -7.30 -17.07
N LYS A 861 13.26 -7.78 -15.83
CA LYS A 861 14.05 -8.90 -15.27
C LYS A 861 13.99 -10.14 -16.18
N LEU A 862 12.79 -10.53 -16.61
CA LEU A 862 12.61 -11.64 -17.55
C LEU A 862 13.37 -11.43 -18.87
N LEU A 863 13.34 -10.21 -19.43
CA LEU A 863 14.08 -9.91 -20.67
C LEU A 863 15.59 -10.05 -20.49
N LEU A 864 16.13 -9.74 -19.29
CA LEU A 864 17.54 -9.96 -18.93
C LEU A 864 17.84 -11.46 -18.79
N GLU A 865 17.05 -12.20 -18.01
CA GLU A 865 17.21 -13.63 -17.75
C GLU A 865 17.17 -14.48 -19.03
N THR A 866 16.35 -14.07 -19.99
CA THR A 866 16.25 -14.73 -21.32
C THR A 866 17.31 -14.30 -22.32
N GLY A 867 18.07 -13.22 -22.03
CA GLY A 867 19.05 -12.64 -22.95
C GLY A 867 18.45 -11.79 -24.07
N LEU A 868 17.11 -11.65 -24.15
CA LEU A 868 16.47 -10.70 -25.07
C LEU A 868 16.97 -9.28 -24.83
N LEU A 869 17.31 -8.94 -23.61
CA LEU A 869 18.17 -7.80 -23.26
C LEU A 869 19.44 -8.31 -22.58
N PRO A 870 20.57 -7.75 -22.89
CA PRO A 870 20.86 -6.69 -23.86
C PRO A 870 21.16 -7.18 -25.27
N TYR A 871 21.06 -8.50 -25.56
CA TYR A 871 21.61 -9.12 -26.78
C TYR A 871 20.65 -9.09 -27.97
N GLY A 872 19.34 -8.88 -27.77
CA GLY A 872 18.29 -8.89 -28.80
C GLY A 872 17.87 -10.28 -29.28
N LYS A 873 18.26 -11.34 -28.57
CA LYS A 873 17.93 -12.76 -28.85
C LYS A 873 17.97 -13.60 -27.59
N PHE A 874 17.27 -14.72 -27.60
CA PHE A 874 17.39 -15.70 -26.51
C PHE A 874 18.84 -16.18 -26.37
N THR A 875 19.30 -16.24 -25.13
CA THR A 875 20.70 -16.58 -24.79
C THR A 875 20.70 -17.54 -23.62
N ASP A 876 21.63 -18.52 -23.64
CA ASP A 876 21.80 -19.43 -22.51
C ASP A 876 22.08 -18.62 -21.22
N ILE A 877 21.42 -19.00 -20.14
CA ILE A 877 21.51 -18.34 -18.84
C ILE A 877 22.97 -18.20 -18.34
N LYS A 878 23.84 -19.18 -18.66
CA LYS A 878 25.28 -19.15 -18.31
C LYS A 878 26.05 -18.02 -18.99
N ASN A 879 25.52 -17.46 -20.06
CA ASN A 879 26.16 -16.41 -20.88
C ASN A 879 25.53 -15.03 -20.58
N VAL A 880 24.51 -14.94 -19.73
CA VAL A 880 23.89 -13.68 -19.32
C VAL A 880 24.83 -12.97 -18.34
N GLN A 881 25.13 -11.69 -18.62
CA GLN A 881 26.07 -10.88 -17.84
C GLN A 881 25.44 -9.62 -17.24
N ALA A 882 24.12 -9.61 -17.10
CA ALA A 882 23.35 -8.55 -16.46
C ALA A 882 22.10 -9.13 -15.80
N ALA A 883 21.67 -8.57 -14.69
CA ALA A 883 20.48 -8.98 -13.96
C ALA A 883 19.79 -7.79 -13.28
N LEU A 884 18.55 -7.99 -12.82
CA LEU A 884 17.97 -7.20 -11.77
C LEU A 884 18.08 -7.95 -10.45
N SER A 885 18.83 -7.41 -9.51
CA SER A 885 19.09 -7.97 -8.19
C SER A 885 18.36 -7.18 -7.11
N GLU A 886 18.47 -7.65 -5.87
CA GLU A 886 17.93 -6.95 -4.70
C GLU A 886 18.51 -5.54 -4.58
N ASN A 887 17.64 -4.61 -4.16
CA ASN A 887 18.06 -3.24 -3.87
C ASN A 887 19.11 -3.21 -2.76
N VAL A 888 20.08 -2.29 -2.85
CA VAL A 888 21.15 -2.16 -1.83
C VAL A 888 20.63 -1.90 -0.41
N GLY A 889 19.41 -1.38 -0.26
CA GLY A 889 18.74 -1.19 1.02
C GLY A 889 17.95 -2.41 1.50
N ALA A 890 18.06 -3.57 0.84
CA ALA A 890 17.38 -4.84 1.18
C ALA A 890 15.85 -4.71 1.38
N LYS A 891 15.22 -3.74 0.73
CA LYS A 891 13.78 -3.46 0.85
C LYS A 891 13.17 -3.11 -0.51
N LYS A 892 11.87 -3.34 -0.64
CA LYS A 892 11.08 -2.75 -1.72
C LYS A 892 11.19 -1.24 -1.64
N THR A 893 11.40 -0.58 -2.77
CA THR A 893 11.53 0.87 -2.83
C THR A 893 10.51 1.42 -3.81
N CYS A 894 9.49 2.06 -3.25
CA CYS A 894 8.43 2.75 -3.98
C CYS A 894 8.63 4.25 -3.88
N GLY A 895 8.29 4.97 -4.92
CA GLY A 895 8.35 6.42 -4.86
C GLY A 895 8.68 7.08 -6.19
N ILE A 896 8.79 8.40 -6.17
CA ILE A 896 9.05 9.22 -7.36
C ILE A 896 10.54 9.47 -7.47
N ARG A 897 11.09 9.24 -8.65
CA ARG A 897 12.51 9.48 -8.98
C ARG A 897 12.61 10.34 -10.23
N ARG A 898 13.82 10.84 -10.50
CA ARG A 898 14.13 11.59 -11.71
C ARG A 898 15.07 10.78 -12.58
N VAL A 899 14.77 10.78 -13.88
CA VAL A 899 15.63 10.12 -14.87
C VAL A 899 15.95 11.07 -16.01
N ARG A 900 17.15 10.91 -16.58
CA ARG A 900 17.62 11.65 -17.72
C ARG A 900 17.82 10.70 -18.90
N ILE A 901 17.30 11.07 -20.06
CA ILE A 901 17.43 10.28 -21.28
C ILE A 901 18.91 10.25 -21.72
N SER A 902 19.48 9.06 -21.77
CA SER A 902 20.88 8.82 -22.13
C SER A 902 21.05 8.52 -23.62
N SER A 903 20.02 7.97 -24.28
CA SER A 903 20.08 7.62 -25.71
C SER A 903 18.68 7.65 -26.33
N ASN A 904 18.60 8.04 -27.58
CA ASN A 904 17.41 7.93 -28.43
C ASN A 904 17.57 6.89 -29.54
N LEU A 905 18.34 5.82 -29.32
CA LEU A 905 18.55 4.72 -30.26
C LEU A 905 17.23 4.05 -30.65
N SER A 906 16.30 3.94 -29.72
CA SER A 906 15.10 3.15 -29.79
C SER A 906 13.93 3.85 -30.49
N PRO A 907 13.08 3.14 -31.27
CA PRO A 907 11.80 3.69 -31.72
C PRO A 907 10.89 4.10 -30.58
N TRP A 908 11.01 3.51 -29.39
CA TRP A 908 10.28 3.92 -28.19
C TRP A 908 10.59 5.37 -27.76
N PHE A 909 11.76 5.90 -28.17
CA PHE A 909 12.24 7.24 -27.80
C PHE A 909 12.26 8.22 -28.97
N ASN A 910 11.53 7.94 -30.06
CA ASN A 910 11.42 8.86 -31.20
C ASN A 910 10.80 10.23 -30.85
N GLY A 911 10.11 10.34 -29.71
CA GLY A 911 9.44 11.56 -29.23
C GLY A 911 10.26 12.43 -28.28
N VAL A 912 11.45 11.97 -27.84
CA VAL A 912 12.28 12.64 -26.84
C VAL A 912 13.69 12.90 -27.34
N LYS A 913 14.42 13.79 -26.64
CA LYS A 913 15.82 14.14 -26.92
C LYS A 913 16.73 13.59 -25.81
N THR A 914 17.94 13.29 -26.18
CA THR A 914 19.00 13.01 -25.21
C THR A 914 19.20 14.22 -24.31
N GLY A 915 19.18 13.97 -23.01
CA GLY A 915 19.27 15.01 -21.99
C GLY A 915 17.91 15.46 -21.40
N ASP A 916 16.78 15.11 -22.02
CA ASP A 916 15.47 15.39 -21.44
C ASP A 916 15.32 14.69 -20.07
N VAL A 917 14.66 15.34 -19.13
CA VAL A 917 14.46 14.87 -17.75
C VAL A 917 13.00 14.60 -17.50
N PHE A 918 12.72 13.44 -16.92
CA PHE A 918 11.37 13.01 -16.56
C PHE A 918 11.30 12.55 -15.11
N LYS A 919 10.11 12.65 -14.52
CA LYS A 919 9.73 11.99 -13.29
C LYS A 919 9.21 10.59 -13.60
N VAL A 920 9.61 9.63 -12.78
CA VAL A 920 9.20 8.23 -12.91
C VAL A 920 8.86 7.64 -11.55
N GLN A 921 8.02 6.63 -11.54
CA GLN A 921 7.68 5.90 -10.32
C GLN A 921 8.51 4.62 -10.22
N THR A 922 9.09 4.38 -9.07
CA THR A 922 9.72 3.10 -8.72
C THR A 922 8.78 2.30 -7.81
N SER A 923 8.79 0.97 -7.92
CA SER A 923 8.01 0.05 -7.07
C SER A 923 8.60 -1.35 -7.10
N GLU A 924 9.92 -1.48 -6.89
CA GLU A 924 10.60 -2.75 -7.05
C GLU A 924 11.36 -3.15 -5.76
N LYS A 925 11.32 -4.45 -5.44
CA LYS A 925 12.21 -5.09 -4.47
C LYS A 925 13.55 -5.44 -5.14
N ASP A 926 13.48 -5.98 -6.35
CA ASP A 926 14.61 -6.34 -7.20
C ASP A 926 14.75 -5.31 -8.32
N GLY A 927 15.11 -4.07 -7.98
CA GLY A 927 15.24 -2.95 -8.91
C GLY A 927 16.69 -2.53 -9.21
N ARG A 928 17.66 -3.24 -8.61
CA ARG A 928 19.09 -2.98 -8.81
C ARG A 928 19.59 -3.59 -10.09
N PHE A 929 19.83 -2.78 -11.11
CA PHE A 929 20.47 -3.24 -12.33
C PHE A 929 21.96 -3.49 -12.09
N VAL A 930 22.38 -4.75 -12.23
CA VAL A 930 23.77 -5.20 -12.06
C VAL A 930 24.28 -5.75 -13.38
N ILE A 931 25.55 -5.51 -13.69
CA ILE A 931 26.13 -5.82 -15.00
C ILE A 931 27.65 -5.97 -14.91
N SER A 932 28.23 -6.85 -15.73
CA SER A 932 29.68 -6.93 -15.84
C SER A 932 30.27 -5.64 -16.44
N LYS A 933 31.45 -5.22 -15.99
CA LYS A 933 32.09 -3.99 -16.46
C LYS A 933 32.28 -3.98 -17.98
N ALA A 934 32.72 -5.10 -18.57
CA ALA A 934 32.94 -5.21 -20.01
C ALA A 934 31.65 -5.01 -20.82
N LEU A 935 30.53 -5.58 -20.34
CA LEU A 935 29.23 -5.40 -20.99
C LEU A 935 28.70 -3.98 -20.78
N SER A 936 28.87 -3.38 -19.61
CA SER A 936 28.48 -2.00 -19.34
C SER A 936 29.17 -1.02 -20.31
N ASP A 937 30.50 -1.13 -20.47
CA ASP A 937 31.27 -0.28 -21.40
C ASP A 937 30.77 -0.48 -22.84
N ALA A 938 30.44 -1.71 -23.24
CA ALA A 938 29.89 -2.00 -24.56
C ALA A 938 28.51 -1.36 -24.78
N LEU A 939 27.61 -1.44 -23.80
CA LEU A 939 26.27 -0.82 -23.87
C LEU A 939 26.35 0.70 -23.99
N ILE A 940 27.25 1.32 -23.20
CA ILE A 940 27.47 2.76 -23.24
C ILE A 940 27.93 3.19 -24.63
N VAL A 941 28.95 2.53 -25.18
CA VAL A 941 29.50 2.89 -26.51
C VAL A 941 28.48 2.72 -27.63
N LYS A 942 27.64 1.67 -27.55
CA LYS A 942 26.60 1.39 -28.55
C LYS A 942 25.33 2.22 -28.40
N GLY A 943 25.22 3.03 -27.35
CA GLY A 943 24.01 3.81 -27.07
C GLY A 943 22.80 2.97 -26.61
N GLN A 944 23.05 1.80 -26.03
CA GLN A 944 21.99 0.90 -25.53
C GLN A 944 21.49 1.30 -24.12
N VAL A 945 22.15 2.23 -23.41
CA VAL A 945 21.64 2.78 -22.16
C VAL A 945 20.53 3.77 -22.48
N ALA A 946 19.31 3.49 -22.02
CA ALA A 946 18.10 4.28 -22.30
C ALA A 946 18.05 5.55 -21.45
N ALA A 947 18.14 5.40 -20.15
CA ALA A 947 18.05 6.50 -19.19
C ALA A 947 18.90 6.21 -17.95
N GLN A 948 19.25 7.28 -17.23
CA GLN A 948 19.98 7.21 -15.96
C GLN A 948 19.18 7.91 -14.84
N TYR A 949 19.25 7.38 -13.61
CA TYR A 949 18.81 8.09 -12.41
C TYR A 949 19.71 9.31 -12.15
N ILE A 950 19.08 10.42 -11.75
CA ILE A 950 19.76 11.69 -11.51
C ILE A 950 19.37 12.32 -10.18
N ASP A 951 20.31 13.13 -9.63
CA ASP A 951 20.09 13.97 -8.47
C ASP A 951 19.22 15.21 -8.78
N LEU A 952 19.07 16.10 -7.81
CA LEU A 952 18.32 17.35 -7.97
C LEU A 952 19.00 18.37 -8.88
N ASN A 953 20.29 18.18 -9.21
CA ASN A 953 21.09 19.03 -10.08
C ASN A 953 21.26 18.46 -11.50
N ASP A 954 20.47 17.44 -11.86
CA ASP A 954 20.47 16.74 -13.15
C ASP A 954 21.75 15.92 -13.44
N ASN A 955 22.51 15.56 -12.39
CA ASN A 955 23.69 14.71 -12.51
C ASN A 955 23.34 13.25 -12.25
N ALA A 956 23.83 12.35 -13.10
CA ALA A 956 23.73 10.92 -12.85
C ALA A 956 24.43 10.57 -11.54
N THR A 957 23.76 9.80 -10.69
CA THR A 957 24.22 9.54 -9.33
C THR A 957 24.02 8.11 -8.89
N MET A 958 24.95 7.63 -8.09
CA MET A 958 24.87 6.34 -7.39
C MET A 958 24.19 6.45 -6.04
N GLU A 959 23.90 7.65 -5.55
CA GLU A 959 23.27 7.89 -4.24
C GLU A 959 21.85 7.31 -4.18
N THR A 960 21.57 6.52 -3.17
CA THR A 960 20.33 5.75 -3.05
C THR A 960 19.05 6.55 -2.90
N PRO A 961 18.99 7.76 -2.35
CA PRO A 961 17.77 8.57 -2.43
C PRO A 961 17.31 8.85 -3.87
N TYR A 962 18.23 8.86 -4.82
CA TYR A 962 17.96 9.16 -6.24
C TYR A 962 18.04 7.93 -7.13
N ASN A 963 18.97 7.01 -6.85
CA ASN A 963 19.14 5.70 -7.47
C ASN A 963 18.72 4.62 -6.48
N PRO A 964 17.42 4.35 -6.34
CA PRO A 964 16.86 3.65 -5.17
C PRO A 964 17.28 2.19 -5.06
N GLY A 965 17.56 1.54 -6.19
CA GLY A 965 18.09 0.17 -6.22
C GLY A 965 19.59 0.09 -6.01
N GLY A 966 20.34 1.19 -6.26
CA GLY A 966 21.80 1.16 -6.39
C GLY A 966 22.26 0.58 -7.73
N SER A 967 21.53 0.88 -8.81
CA SER A 967 21.83 0.39 -10.16
C SER A 967 23.18 0.88 -10.67
N ALA A 968 23.95 -0.01 -11.28
CA ALA A 968 25.25 0.28 -11.86
C ALA A 968 25.20 1.44 -12.87
N GLU A 969 26.18 2.36 -12.83
CA GLU A 969 26.27 3.55 -13.68
C GLU A 969 24.98 4.39 -13.67
N ALA A 970 24.18 4.31 -12.61
CA ALA A 970 22.86 4.91 -12.47
C ALA A 970 21.84 4.47 -13.55
N ILE A 971 22.03 3.34 -14.21
CA ILE A 971 21.18 2.88 -15.32
C ILE A 971 19.79 2.54 -14.82
N GLU A 972 18.76 3.16 -15.41
CA GLU A 972 17.34 2.90 -15.15
C GLU A 972 16.76 1.89 -16.13
N GLY A 973 17.24 1.89 -17.40
CA GLY A 973 16.76 0.98 -18.42
C GLY A 973 17.70 0.89 -19.61
N ILE A 974 17.53 -0.14 -20.43
CA ILE A 974 18.38 -0.44 -21.58
C ILE A 974 17.59 -0.87 -22.81
N PHE A 975 18.25 -0.82 -23.98
CA PHE A 975 17.72 -1.28 -25.24
C PHE A 975 18.46 -2.52 -25.78
N SER A 976 17.79 -3.30 -26.64
CA SER A 976 18.45 -4.22 -27.54
C SER A 976 19.37 -3.47 -28.55
N PRO A 977 20.31 -4.14 -29.24
CA PRO A 977 21.22 -3.49 -30.19
C PRO A 977 20.50 -2.74 -31.32
N ASP A 978 19.33 -3.21 -31.70
CA ASP A 978 18.48 -2.57 -32.72
C ASP A 978 17.45 -1.60 -32.12
N GLY A 979 17.35 -1.50 -30.79
CA GLY A 979 16.45 -0.63 -30.05
C GLY A 979 14.98 -1.06 -30.02
N ARG A 980 14.60 -2.19 -30.59
CA ARG A 980 13.19 -2.65 -30.66
C ARG A 980 12.70 -3.24 -29.34
N ILE A 981 13.59 -3.78 -28.53
CA ILE A 981 13.30 -4.25 -27.18
C ILE A 981 13.75 -3.17 -26.20
N TYR A 982 12.87 -2.75 -25.33
CA TYR A 982 13.13 -1.79 -24.26
C TYR A 982 12.75 -2.40 -22.93
N GLY A 983 13.67 -2.37 -21.98
CA GLY A 983 13.46 -2.78 -20.61
C GLY A 983 13.81 -1.67 -19.64
N ARG A 984 12.96 -1.50 -18.61
CA ARG A 984 13.15 -0.51 -17.57
C ARG A 984 12.71 -1.01 -16.20
N ALA A 985 13.42 -0.56 -15.15
CA ALA A 985 13.07 -0.88 -13.78
C ALA A 985 11.90 -0.05 -13.24
N THR A 986 11.68 1.17 -13.78
CA THR A 986 10.62 2.08 -13.30
C THR A 986 9.28 1.84 -14.01
N ARG A 987 8.20 2.22 -13.35
CA ARG A 987 6.83 1.99 -13.84
C ARG A 987 6.27 3.17 -14.62
N PHE A 988 5.22 2.91 -15.41
CA PHE A 988 4.46 3.93 -16.15
C PHE A 988 3.11 4.22 -15.51
N SER A 989 2.76 3.52 -14.48
CA SER A 989 1.38 3.25 -14.14
C SER A 989 0.59 4.47 -13.70
N ARG A 990 1.20 5.68 -13.52
CA ARG A 990 0.43 6.69 -12.82
C ARG A 990 0.79 8.12 -13.18
N VAL A 991 0.55 8.46 -14.42
CA VAL A 991 0.62 9.83 -14.88
C VAL A 991 -0.75 10.19 -15.46
N SER A 992 -1.66 10.64 -14.62
CA SER A 992 -2.87 11.36 -15.04
C SER A 992 -2.70 12.84 -14.76
N ASP A 993 -3.54 13.67 -15.39
CA ASP A 993 -3.42 15.13 -15.34
C ASP A 993 -3.50 15.73 -13.93
N HIS A 994 -3.95 14.95 -12.93
CA HIS A 994 -4.17 15.41 -11.55
C HIS A 994 -3.42 14.58 -10.51
N LEU A 995 -2.55 13.65 -10.93
CA LEU A 995 -1.69 12.91 -10.00
C LEU A 995 -0.44 13.73 -9.67
N TYR A 996 -0.01 13.65 -8.42
CA TYR A 996 1.25 14.25 -7.95
C TYR A 996 1.40 15.76 -8.23
N GLU A 997 0.30 16.52 -8.14
CA GLU A 997 0.30 17.98 -8.34
C GLU A 997 1.28 18.70 -7.41
N ASN A 998 1.58 18.13 -6.25
CA ASN A 998 2.57 18.62 -5.29
C ASN A 998 4.02 18.26 -5.65
N VAL A 999 4.27 17.52 -6.73
CA VAL A 999 5.60 17.14 -7.21
C VAL A 999 5.80 17.68 -8.62
N PRO A 1000 6.37 18.87 -8.78
CA PRO A 1000 6.53 19.51 -10.08
C PRO A 1000 7.52 18.78 -10.99
N GLY A 1001 7.30 18.83 -12.30
CA GLY A 1001 8.18 18.30 -13.34
C GLY A 1001 7.43 17.57 -14.45
N GLU A 1002 8.16 17.16 -15.48
CA GLU A 1002 7.60 16.40 -16.60
C GLU A 1002 7.52 14.90 -16.27
N TRP A 1003 6.40 14.29 -16.60
CA TRP A 1003 6.11 12.89 -16.29
C TRP A 1003 6.03 12.00 -17.52
N ASP A 1004 5.75 12.55 -18.69
CA ASP A 1004 5.43 11.80 -19.90
C ASP A 1004 6.55 11.87 -20.94
N ALA A 1005 7.32 10.79 -21.07
CA ALA A 1005 8.33 10.60 -22.11
C ALA A 1005 7.74 10.16 -23.48
N LYS A 1006 6.44 10.20 -23.66
CA LYS A 1006 5.70 9.84 -24.91
C LYS A 1006 6.09 8.49 -25.52
N ILE A 1007 6.36 7.53 -24.66
CA ILE A 1007 6.83 6.19 -25.05
C ILE A 1007 5.73 5.43 -25.80
N PHE A 1008 4.49 5.53 -25.34
CA PHE A 1008 3.36 4.84 -25.94
C PHE A 1008 3.07 5.39 -27.34
N GLU A 1009 3.05 6.72 -27.49
CA GLU A 1009 2.89 7.39 -28.78
C GLU A 1009 4.03 7.06 -29.74
N SER A 1010 5.26 7.03 -29.23
CA SER A 1010 6.44 6.71 -30.04
C SER A 1010 6.41 5.28 -30.55
N GLY A 1011 6.07 4.31 -29.68
CA GLY A 1011 5.93 2.89 -30.05
C GLY A 1011 4.81 2.66 -31.08
N VAL A 1012 3.67 3.37 -30.94
CA VAL A 1012 2.56 3.28 -31.90
C VAL A 1012 2.93 3.95 -33.23
N LYS A 1013 3.59 5.13 -33.20
CA LYS A 1013 4.02 5.85 -34.41
C LYS A 1013 5.10 5.11 -35.22
N TYR A 1014 5.85 4.19 -34.57
CA TYR A 1014 6.84 3.38 -35.26
C TYR A 1014 6.21 2.57 -36.42
N PHE A 1015 4.97 2.12 -36.26
CA PHE A 1015 4.24 1.32 -37.26
C PHE A 1015 3.41 2.18 -38.24
N LYS A 1016 3.32 3.48 -38.05
CA LYS A 1016 2.57 4.40 -38.92
C LYS A 1016 3.50 5.09 -39.92
#